data_23164422c85f2a09564845c450ac1a5e
#
_entry.id   23164422c85f2a09564845c450ac1a5e
#
_cell.length_a   1.000
_cell.length_b   1.000
_cell.length_c   1.000
_cell.angle_alpha   90.00
_cell.angle_beta   90.00
_cell.angle_gamma   90.00
#
_symmetry.space_group_name_H-M   'P 1'
#
loop_
_entity.id
_entity.type
_entity.pdbx_description
1 polymer ?
#
loop_
_entity_poly.entity_id
_entity_poly.type
_entity_poly.pdbx_seq_one_letter_code
_entity_poly.pdbx_strand_id
1 'polypeptide(L)'
;MSALERARPSDPRVPVSPQLALRVAVLGGLAMAMFAIIFFRLWYLQVLTGEQYVQQANANRVRDLPIPAPRGQILDREGQPIVTSRVTNAVQIVPSALPPAGRPRLALYRRLGDLLGMSGQRIEAIVVRGRTAVPYAPVTIKTDAGPGVLTVLAERQSEYPGVVQQPVSIRSYPYGEMAAQAIGSVGEVSEPELKLRAFHGVQPGTVVGQEGLEYFYDRYLRGKSGVQRVEVDAAGYPVPSNLAATQPQAGHSLKVTLDLGLQQEAEKAMLEGIERARAGGKPAVAGAFTAMDPRNGQILAIGSYPSFNPNKLAKPLTKAEYAALEGSSTAGGPLTDRAVNGTYPTGSTFKPITAMAALEGGVITPTEGLGAGQCISVSTEQFCNAGKADYGAVGLVEALKVSSDTYFFEVGELANSYGNVIQNMAHELGIGEQTGIDLPSEFEGIVPDRAWRAHENALQLNCEHQAHHPPCGYVSEVRPWSVGDNMHLAVGQGDLLTDPLQMAVAYSTLATAYRNGGEGTVVTPHLGMEIDDSQGRLVQALPYPPKRHVNLNYADLSLVMEGIHEAASQPGGTSADVWTGWNQAKDPVYGKTGTAQHEGKEDQSWYMCYIGDPQRPIVIAVTVEQGGFGAETAAPIARLIASKWFGVREQFVAGSSKTL
;
A
#
# COMPACT_ATOMS: atom_id res chain seq x y z
N MET A 1 -89.06 -82.65 36.80
CA MET A 1 -87.92 -82.83 35.93
C MET A 1 -87.06 -81.54 36.09
N SER A 2 -86.05 -81.75 36.73
CA SER A 2 -84.80 -81.14 37.06
C SER A 2 -84.54 -79.70 36.54
N ALA A 3 -84.51 -78.73 37.47
CA ALA A 3 -83.97 -77.42 37.33
C ALA A 3 -82.52 -77.41 37.87
N LEU A 4 -81.57 -77.05 37.02
CA LEU A 4 -80.15 -76.81 37.39
C LEU A 4 -79.99 -75.31 37.73
N GLU A 5 -79.90 -75.01 39.01
CA GLU A 5 -79.52 -73.72 39.54
C GLU A 5 -78.02 -73.45 39.35
N ARG A 6 -77.67 -72.43 38.57
CA ARG A 6 -76.29 -72.00 38.46
C ARG A 6 -75.92 -71.00 39.54
N ALA A 7 -75.09 -71.43 40.48
CA ALA A 7 -74.47 -70.57 41.45
C ALA A 7 -73.57 -69.50 40.78
N ARG A 8 -73.77 -68.26 41.09
CA ARG A 8 -72.85 -67.14 40.73
C ARG A 8 -71.64 -67.19 41.67
N PRO A 9 -70.40 -67.07 41.15
CA PRO A 9 -69.26 -66.94 42.03
C PRO A 9 -69.26 -65.57 42.70
N SER A 10 -69.10 -65.53 43.99
CA SER A 10 -68.91 -64.35 44.84
C SER A 10 -67.51 -63.81 44.62
N ASP A 11 -67.41 -62.60 44.08
CA ASP A 11 -66.18 -61.84 43.92
C ASP A 11 -65.64 -61.41 45.31
N PRO A 12 -64.48 -61.89 45.77
CA PRO A 12 -63.95 -61.49 47.07
C PRO A 12 -63.32 -60.10 46.96
N ARG A 13 -64.14 -59.08 47.21
CA ARG A 13 -63.57 -57.73 47.39
C ARG A 13 -62.73 -57.72 48.66
N VAL A 14 -61.41 -57.78 48.50
CA VAL A 14 -60.47 -57.57 49.59
C VAL A 14 -60.66 -56.15 50.13
N PRO A 15 -60.93 -55.91 51.39
CA PRO A 15 -61.07 -54.56 51.92
C PRO A 15 -59.73 -53.86 51.91
N VAL A 16 -59.59 -52.86 51.02
CA VAL A 16 -58.41 -52.02 50.95
C VAL A 16 -58.30 -51.23 52.24
N SER A 17 -57.20 -51.43 52.98
CA SER A 17 -57.01 -50.68 54.24
C SER A 17 -56.96 -49.15 53.94
N PRO A 18 -57.55 -48.33 54.85
CA PRO A 18 -57.58 -46.85 54.63
C PRO A 18 -56.19 -46.23 54.34
N GLN A 19 -55.14 -46.82 54.91
CA GLN A 19 -53.77 -46.40 54.70
C GLN A 19 -53.27 -46.75 53.30
N LEU A 20 -53.68 -47.89 52.73
CA LEU A 20 -53.28 -48.24 51.33
C LEU A 20 -54.05 -47.38 50.34
N ALA A 21 -55.34 -47.11 50.57
CA ALA A 21 -56.15 -46.20 49.75
C ALA A 21 -55.59 -44.79 49.76
N LEU A 22 -55.16 -44.29 50.93
CA LEU A 22 -54.48 -42.96 51.00
C LEU A 22 -53.15 -42.92 50.25
N ARG A 23 -52.30 -43.95 50.38
CA ARG A 23 -51.04 -44.06 49.67
C ARG A 23 -51.25 -44.10 48.14
N VAL A 24 -52.18 -44.86 47.65
CA VAL A 24 -52.55 -44.93 46.25
C VAL A 24 -53.10 -43.59 45.74
N ALA A 25 -53.97 -42.94 46.57
CA ALA A 25 -54.47 -41.60 46.19
C ALA A 25 -53.38 -40.54 46.15
N VAL A 26 -52.44 -40.57 47.12
CA VAL A 26 -51.26 -39.63 47.08
C VAL A 26 -50.37 -39.92 45.92
N LEU A 27 -50.03 -41.18 45.63
CA LEU A 27 -49.21 -41.53 44.44
C LEU A 27 -49.92 -41.18 43.13
N GLY A 28 -51.21 -41.46 43.04
CA GLY A 28 -52.05 -41.09 41.90
C GLY A 28 -52.14 -39.57 41.72
N GLY A 29 -52.29 -38.83 42.84
CA GLY A 29 -52.24 -37.34 42.78
C GLY A 29 -50.91 -36.77 42.32
N LEU A 30 -49.82 -37.35 42.85
CA LEU A 30 -48.46 -36.97 42.40
C LEU A 30 -48.21 -37.28 40.88
N ALA A 31 -48.64 -38.47 40.45
CA ALA A 31 -48.55 -38.84 39.03
C ALA A 31 -49.42 -37.90 38.17
N MET A 32 -50.63 -37.59 38.59
CA MET A 32 -51.52 -36.66 37.89
C MET A 32 -50.94 -35.23 37.84
N ALA A 33 -50.35 -34.78 38.95
CA ALA A 33 -49.64 -33.47 38.96
C ALA A 33 -48.47 -33.45 38.04
N MET A 34 -47.62 -34.49 37.98
CA MET A 34 -46.52 -34.61 37.01
C MET A 34 -47.04 -34.63 35.57
N PHE A 35 -48.08 -35.38 35.27
CA PHE A 35 -48.69 -35.38 33.94
C PHE A 35 -49.29 -34.01 33.59
N ALA A 36 -49.91 -33.31 34.51
CA ALA A 36 -50.42 -31.96 34.30
C ALA A 36 -49.27 -30.99 33.99
N ILE A 37 -48.17 -31.05 34.73
CA ILE A 37 -46.96 -30.21 34.44
C ILE A 37 -46.44 -30.52 33.05
N ILE A 38 -46.27 -31.78 32.68
CA ILE A 38 -45.81 -32.19 31.35
C ILE A 38 -46.79 -31.74 30.25
N PHE A 39 -48.09 -31.94 30.49
CA PHE A 39 -49.16 -31.53 29.56
C PHE A 39 -49.16 -30.01 29.34
N PHE A 40 -49.14 -29.21 30.42
CA PHE A 40 -49.09 -27.75 30.30
C PHE A 40 -47.77 -27.28 29.67
N ARG A 41 -46.64 -27.95 29.95
CA ARG A 41 -45.38 -27.67 29.33
C ARG A 41 -45.39 -27.97 27.83
N LEU A 42 -45.93 -29.11 27.42
CA LEU A 42 -46.09 -29.47 26.00
C LEU A 42 -47.08 -28.54 25.31
N TRP A 43 -48.21 -28.23 25.94
CA TRP A 43 -49.16 -27.27 25.38
C TRP A 43 -48.55 -25.89 25.19
N TYR A 44 -47.81 -25.40 26.18
CA TYR A 44 -47.06 -24.14 26.07
C TYR A 44 -46.08 -24.16 24.88
N LEU A 45 -45.27 -25.22 24.79
CA LEU A 45 -44.25 -25.35 23.72
C LEU A 45 -44.87 -25.55 22.33
N GLN A 46 -46.00 -26.27 22.24
CA GLN A 46 -46.59 -26.60 20.94
C GLN A 46 -47.61 -25.55 20.45
N VAL A 47 -48.38 -24.96 21.36
CA VAL A 47 -49.47 -24.04 20.98
C VAL A 47 -49.07 -22.59 21.12
N LEU A 48 -48.44 -22.16 22.23
CA LEU A 48 -48.10 -20.76 22.45
C LEU A 48 -46.76 -20.35 21.86
N THR A 49 -45.78 -21.25 21.87
CA THR A 49 -44.44 -20.93 21.33
C THR A 49 -44.09 -21.74 20.09
N GLY A 50 -45.00 -22.59 19.62
CA GLY A 50 -44.77 -23.47 18.47
C GLY A 50 -44.38 -22.73 17.20
N GLU A 51 -45.04 -21.62 16.87
CA GLU A 51 -44.67 -20.80 15.73
C GLU A 51 -43.25 -20.23 15.82
N GLN A 52 -42.83 -19.80 17.01
CA GLN A 52 -41.48 -19.32 17.23
C GLN A 52 -40.41 -20.41 17.02
N TYR A 53 -40.70 -21.64 17.51
CA TYR A 53 -39.80 -22.79 17.29
C TYR A 53 -39.79 -23.24 15.84
N VAL A 54 -40.92 -23.19 15.13
CA VAL A 54 -40.98 -23.45 13.70
C VAL A 54 -40.19 -22.39 12.90
N GLN A 55 -40.33 -21.11 13.26
CA GLN A 55 -39.55 -20.04 12.66
C GLN A 55 -38.04 -20.20 12.93
N GLN A 56 -37.65 -20.53 14.18
CA GLN A 56 -36.24 -20.81 14.52
C GLN A 56 -35.73 -22.06 13.80
N ALA A 57 -36.51 -23.12 13.67
CA ALA A 57 -36.15 -24.32 12.92
C ALA A 57 -35.98 -24.02 11.44
N ASN A 58 -36.87 -23.24 10.85
CA ASN A 58 -36.77 -22.81 9.46
C ASN A 58 -35.59 -21.88 9.24
N ALA A 59 -35.33 -20.94 10.15
CA ALA A 59 -34.13 -20.07 10.10
C ALA A 59 -32.83 -20.88 10.24
N ASN A 60 -32.85 -21.99 11.00
CA ASN A 60 -31.69 -22.88 11.08
C ASN A 60 -31.51 -23.79 9.86
N ARG A 61 -32.55 -24.03 9.06
CA ARG A 61 -32.49 -24.83 7.84
C ARG A 61 -32.04 -24.02 6.62
N VAL A 62 -32.22 -22.70 6.64
CA VAL A 62 -31.80 -21.82 5.52
C VAL A 62 -30.48 -21.16 5.89
N ARG A 63 -29.52 -21.25 4.98
CA ARG A 63 -28.20 -20.61 5.09
C ARG A 63 -27.96 -19.71 3.92
N ASP A 64 -27.37 -18.56 4.19
CA ASP A 64 -26.97 -17.59 3.17
C ASP A 64 -25.54 -17.90 2.74
N LEU A 65 -25.34 -18.20 1.46
CA LEU A 65 -24.04 -18.32 0.81
C LEU A 65 -23.76 -17.03 0.05
N PRO A 66 -22.68 -16.30 0.37
CA PRO A 66 -22.33 -15.10 -0.37
C PRO A 66 -21.89 -15.47 -1.81
N ILE A 67 -22.42 -14.75 -2.79
CA ILE A 67 -21.95 -14.77 -4.18
C ILE A 67 -21.01 -13.57 -4.33
N PRO A 68 -19.70 -13.77 -4.50
CA PRO A 68 -18.77 -12.65 -4.62
C PRO A 68 -19.11 -11.74 -5.80
N ALA A 69 -19.07 -10.44 -5.58
CA ALA A 69 -19.25 -9.46 -6.64
C ALA A 69 -17.96 -9.32 -7.47
N PRO A 70 -18.04 -9.10 -8.78
CA PRO A 70 -16.90 -8.64 -9.56
C PRO A 70 -16.39 -7.30 -9.01
N ARG A 71 -15.09 -7.20 -8.80
CA ARG A 71 -14.44 -5.98 -8.33
C ARG A 71 -14.34 -4.98 -9.48
N GLY A 72 -14.56 -3.68 -9.21
CA GLY A 72 -14.46 -2.61 -10.20
C GLY A 72 -13.06 -2.51 -10.82
N GLN A 73 -12.96 -1.91 -11.98
CA GLN A 73 -11.70 -1.72 -12.68
C GLN A 73 -10.91 -0.54 -12.11
N ILE A 74 -9.59 -0.53 -12.32
CA ILE A 74 -8.76 0.66 -12.17
C ILE A 74 -8.34 1.06 -13.58
N LEU A 75 -8.66 2.30 -13.96
CA LEU A 75 -8.43 2.86 -15.29
C LEU A 75 -7.37 3.96 -15.20
N ASP A 76 -6.55 4.11 -16.22
CA ASP A 76 -5.65 5.25 -16.35
C ASP A 76 -6.41 6.56 -16.60
N ARG A 77 -5.68 7.67 -16.73
CA ARG A 77 -6.26 9.00 -16.98
C ARG A 77 -7.05 9.11 -18.30
N GLU A 78 -6.77 8.23 -19.27
CA GLU A 78 -7.44 8.17 -20.56
C GLU A 78 -8.58 7.14 -20.59
N GLY A 79 -8.79 6.40 -19.49
CA GLY A 79 -9.84 5.37 -19.37
C GLY A 79 -9.37 3.99 -19.82
N GLN A 80 -8.08 3.77 -20.02
CA GLN A 80 -7.54 2.44 -20.34
C GLN A 80 -7.44 1.56 -19.09
N PRO A 81 -7.84 0.30 -19.14
CA PRO A 81 -7.85 -0.56 -17.96
C PRO A 81 -6.42 -0.98 -17.55
N ILE A 82 -5.99 -0.54 -16.37
CA ILE A 82 -4.75 -0.96 -15.72
C ILE A 82 -4.98 -2.24 -14.91
N VAL A 83 -6.10 -2.33 -14.20
CA VAL A 83 -6.47 -3.51 -13.40
C VAL A 83 -7.91 -3.90 -13.70
N THR A 84 -8.13 -5.19 -13.92
CA THR A 84 -9.43 -5.73 -14.28
C THR A 84 -9.85 -6.89 -13.38
N SER A 85 -11.10 -7.33 -13.55
CA SER A 85 -11.57 -8.60 -13.01
C SER A 85 -11.92 -9.52 -14.16
N ARG A 86 -11.34 -10.73 -14.20
CA ARG A 86 -11.65 -11.73 -15.23
C ARG A 86 -12.40 -12.91 -14.65
N VAL A 87 -13.32 -13.46 -15.41
CA VAL A 87 -14.00 -14.69 -15.05
C VAL A 87 -13.09 -15.87 -15.39
N THR A 88 -12.94 -16.79 -14.47
CA THR A 88 -12.23 -18.07 -14.64
C THR A 88 -12.99 -19.18 -13.93
N ASN A 89 -12.57 -20.44 -14.12
CA ASN A 89 -13.17 -21.55 -13.43
C ASN A 89 -12.31 -22.01 -12.25
N ALA A 90 -12.92 -22.03 -11.07
CA ALA A 90 -12.34 -22.62 -9.88
C ALA A 90 -12.72 -24.09 -9.77
N VAL A 91 -11.79 -24.90 -9.28
CA VAL A 91 -12.05 -26.28 -8.84
C VAL A 91 -12.40 -26.22 -7.37
N GLN A 92 -13.61 -26.65 -7.03
CA GLN A 92 -14.13 -26.66 -5.67
C GLN A 92 -14.51 -28.08 -5.26
N ILE A 93 -14.48 -28.35 -3.96
CA ILE A 93 -14.97 -29.59 -3.36
C ILE A 93 -16.24 -29.26 -2.56
N VAL A 94 -17.32 -29.99 -2.85
CA VAL A 94 -18.55 -29.97 -2.06
C VAL A 94 -18.40 -31.00 -0.94
N PRO A 95 -18.25 -30.61 0.33
CA PRO A 95 -17.91 -31.53 1.42
C PRO A 95 -18.95 -32.63 1.66
N SER A 96 -20.23 -32.36 1.41
CA SER A 96 -21.34 -33.31 1.52
C SER A 96 -21.33 -34.41 0.47
N ALA A 97 -20.72 -34.17 -0.68
CA ALA A 97 -20.64 -35.12 -1.80
C ALA A 97 -19.33 -35.92 -1.83
N LEU A 98 -18.46 -35.74 -0.81
CA LEU A 98 -17.21 -36.50 -0.71
C LEU A 98 -17.45 -37.95 -0.35
N PRO A 99 -16.61 -38.88 -0.82
CA PRO A 99 -16.61 -40.27 -0.38
C PRO A 99 -16.43 -40.40 1.14
N PRO A 100 -16.83 -41.55 1.73
CA PRO A 100 -16.59 -41.82 3.15
C PRO A 100 -15.14 -41.55 3.56
N ALA A 101 -14.95 -41.09 4.82
CA ALA A 101 -13.61 -40.86 5.36
C ALA A 101 -12.73 -42.14 5.29
N GLY A 102 -11.42 -41.96 5.17
CA GLY A 102 -10.44 -43.03 5.05
C GLY A 102 -9.92 -43.24 3.64
N ARG A 103 -9.58 -44.46 3.27
CA ARG A 103 -8.89 -44.79 1.98
C ARG A 103 -9.56 -44.18 0.73
N PRO A 104 -10.90 -44.24 0.55
CA PRO A 104 -11.52 -43.71 -0.67
C PRO A 104 -11.33 -42.20 -0.81
N ARG A 105 -11.48 -41.42 0.29
CA ARG A 105 -11.29 -39.97 0.31
C ARG A 105 -9.84 -39.58 0.07
N LEU A 106 -8.90 -40.27 0.68
CA LEU A 106 -7.47 -40.03 0.48
C LEU A 106 -7.03 -40.37 -0.98
N ALA A 107 -7.63 -41.39 -1.59
CA ALA A 107 -7.39 -41.73 -2.99
C ALA A 107 -7.91 -40.60 -3.93
N LEU A 108 -9.07 -40.03 -3.64
CA LEU A 108 -9.60 -38.87 -4.36
C LEU A 108 -8.65 -37.69 -4.24
N TYR A 109 -8.23 -37.31 -3.01
CA TYR A 109 -7.33 -36.18 -2.79
C TYR A 109 -5.97 -36.38 -3.50
N ARG A 110 -5.45 -37.59 -3.53
CA ARG A 110 -4.21 -37.87 -4.26
C ARG A 110 -4.40 -37.69 -5.77
N ARG A 111 -5.43 -38.32 -6.37
CA ARG A 111 -5.73 -38.19 -7.79
C ARG A 111 -6.01 -36.75 -8.22
N LEU A 112 -6.79 -36.01 -7.40
CA LEU A 112 -7.03 -34.60 -7.64
C LEU A 112 -5.74 -33.79 -7.49
N GLY A 113 -4.89 -34.14 -6.54
CA GLY A 113 -3.59 -33.52 -6.34
C GLY A 113 -2.67 -33.67 -7.52
N ASP A 114 -2.59 -34.89 -8.09
CA ASP A 114 -1.80 -35.16 -9.30
C ASP A 114 -2.28 -34.31 -10.48
N LEU A 115 -3.62 -34.18 -10.65
CA LEU A 115 -4.21 -33.33 -11.69
C LEU A 115 -3.95 -31.84 -11.49
N LEU A 116 -3.98 -31.34 -10.24
CA LEU A 116 -3.84 -29.93 -9.91
C LEU A 116 -2.39 -29.50 -9.67
N GLY A 117 -1.43 -30.43 -9.63
CA GLY A 117 -0.03 -30.16 -9.31
C GLY A 117 0.20 -29.81 -7.82
N MET A 118 -0.55 -30.46 -6.90
CA MET A 118 -0.42 -30.23 -5.45
C MET A 118 -0.57 -31.53 -4.67
N SER A 119 -0.02 -31.59 -3.45
CA SER A 119 -0.12 -32.81 -2.64
C SER A 119 -1.56 -33.05 -2.14
N GLY A 120 -1.97 -34.34 -2.09
CA GLY A 120 -3.27 -34.72 -1.53
C GLY A 120 -3.45 -34.28 -0.07
N GLN A 121 -2.37 -34.23 0.71
CA GLN A 121 -2.38 -33.72 2.09
C GLN A 121 -2.72 -32.21 2.14
N ARG A 122 -2.20 -31.43 1.18
CA ARG A 122 -2.54 -30.00 1.07
C ARG A 122 -4.03 -29.81 0.75
N ILE A 123 -4.59 -30.63 -0.14
CA ILE A 123 -6.03 -30.62 -0.43
C ILE A 123 -6.84 -30.95 0.82
N GLU A 124 -6.47 -32.01 1.55
CA GLU A 124 -7.13 -32.37 2.80
C GLU A 124 -7.12 -31.22 3.81
N ALA A 125 -5.97 -30.59 4.02
CA ALA A 125 -5.83 -29.44 4.93
C ALA A 125 -6.73 -28.26 4.53
N ILE A 126 -6.84 -27.95 3.23
CA ILE A 126 -7.72 -26.91 2.71
C ILE A 126 -9.19 -27.27 2.98
N VAL A 127 -9.60 -28.51 2.69
CA VAL A 127 -10.97 -28.99 2.91
C VAL A 127 -11.33 -28.99 4.38
N VAL A 128 -10.44 -29.42 5.27
CA VAL A 128 -10.68 -29.43 6.73
C VAL A 128 -10.87 -28.01 7.23
N ARG A 129 -9.99 -27.07 6.85
CA ARG A 129 -10.11 -25.66 7.23
C ARG A 129 -11.40 -25.03 6.73
N GLY A 130 -11.74 -25.23 5.45
CA GLY A 130 -12.96 -24.69 4.85
C GLY A 130 -14.22 -25.21 5.52
N ARG A 131 -14.28 -26.50 5.86
CA ARG A 131 -15.39 -27.11 6.60
C ARG A 131 -15.53 -26.57 8.03
N THR A 132 -14.43 -26.25 8.67
CA THR A 132 -14.47 -25.66 10.04
C THR A 132 -15.03 -24.26 9.99
N ALA A 133 -14.70 -23.47 8.95
CA ALA A 133 -15.19 -22.11 8.78
C ALA A 133 -16.67 -22.08 8.34
N VAL A 134 -17.03 -22.81 7.27
CA VAL A 134 -18.38 -22.84 6.70
C VAL A 134 -18.72 -24.27 6.23
N PRO A 135 -19.32 -25.11 7.10
CA PRO A 135 -19.51 -26.55 6.84
C PRO A 135 -20.34 -26.90 5.59
N TYR A 136 -21.24 -26.00 5.19
CA TYR A 136 -22.18 -26.17 4.08
C TYR A 136 -21.71 -25.56 2.75
N ALA A 137 -20.62 -24.79 2.76
CA ALA A 137 -20.11 -24.14 1.55
C ALA A 137 -19.17 -25.06 0.76
N PRO A 138 -19.16 -24.96 -0.57
CA PRO A 138 -18.10 -25.54 -1.39
C PRO A 138 -16.74 -24.93 -1.00
N VAL A 139 -15.71 -25.77 -0.93
CA VAL A 139 -14.35 -25.37 -0.58
C VAL A 139 -13.52 -25.22 -1.86
N THR A 140 -13.01 -24.03 -2.13
CA THR A 140 -12.16 -23.77 -3.28
C THR A 140 -10.78 -24.39 -3.08
N ILE A 141 -10.36 -25.24 -4.01
CA ILE A 141 -9.05 -25.91 -4.02
C ILE A 141 -8.07 -25.17 -4.93
N LYS A 142 -8.54 -24.73 -6.11
CA LYS A 142 -7.74 -23.95 -7.06
C LYS A 142 -8.63 -22.93 -7.76
N THR A 143 -8.29 -21.66 -7.68
CA THR A 143 -9.11 -20.57 -8.22
C THR A 143 -8.99 -20.37 -9.72
N ASP A 144 -7.89 -20.79 -10.33
CA ASP A 144 -7.62 -20.58 -11.76
C ASP A 144 -7.12 -21.90 -12.33
N ALA A 145 -8.05 -22.75 -12.74
CA ALA A 145 -7.74 -24.04 -13.33
C ALA A 145 -7.59 -23.91 -14.84
N GLY A 146 -6.47 -24.40 -15.37
CA GLY A 146 -6.21 -24.38 -16.80
C GLY A 146 -7.19 -25.27 -17.59
N PRO A 147 -7.39 -25.00 -18.90
CA PRO A 147 -8.40 -25.69 -19.71
C PRO A 147 -8.22 -27.22 -19.72
N GLY A 148 -6.98 -27.73 -19.72
CA GLY A 148 -6.74 -29.18 -19.66
C GLY A 148 -7.25 -29.84 -18.38
N VAL A 149 -7.12 -29.18 -17.22
CA VAL A 149 -7.68 -29.66 -15.95
C VAL A 149 -9.20 -29.70 -16.00
N LEU A 150 -9.82 -28.63 -16.53
CA LEU A 150 -11.27 -28.53 -16.64
C LEU A 150 -11.86 -29.60 -17.57
N THR A 151 -11.19 -29.87 -18.70
CA THR A 151 -11.58 -30.94 -19.63
C THR A 151 -11.54 -32.32 -18.95
N VAL A 152 -10.43 -32.66 -18.26
CA VAL A 152 -10.32 -33.94 -17.56
C VAL A 152 -11.40 -34.10 -16.49
N LEU A 153 -11.69 -33.04 -15.70
CA LEU A 153 -12.73 -33.08 -14.68
C LEU A 153 -14.14 -33.23 -15.29
N ALA A 154 -14.40 -32.62 -16.45
CA ALA A 154 -15.68 -32.74 -17.14
C ALA A 154 -15.88 -34.14 -17.74
N GLU A 155 -14.85 -34.69 -18.41
CA GLU A 155 -14.90 -36.01 -19.05
C GLU A 155 -14.93 -37.19 -18.06
N ARG A 156 -14.27 -37.02 -16.88
CA ARG A 156 -14.11 -38.06 -15.88
C ARG A 156 -14.81 -37.71 -14.56
N GLN A 157 -15.94 -37.04 -14.60
CA GLN A 157 -16.64 -36.59 -13.41
C GLN A 157 -16.92 -37.71 -12.39
N SER A 158 -17.22 -38.92 -12.85
CA SER A 158 -17.45 -40.08 -11.99
C SER A 158 -16.22 -40.49 -11.15
N GLU A 159 -15.00 -40.16 -11.61
CA GLU A 159 -13.76 -40.42 -10.89
C GLU A 159 -13.47 -39.37 -9.81
N TYR A 160 -14.13 -38.21 -9.85
CA TYR A 160 -13.94 -37.09 -8.97
C TYR A 160 -15.24 -36.70 -8.20
N PRO A 161 -15.82 -37.63 -7.41
CA PRO A 161 -17.05 -37.37 -6.69
C PRO A 161 -16.88 -36.20 -5.71
N GLY A 162 -17.85 -35.28 -5.75
CA GLY A 162 -17.84 -34.06 -4.93
C GLY A 162 -16.93 -32.93 -5.44
N VAL A 163 -16.23 -33.13 -6.56
CA VAL A 163 -15.47 -32.06 -7.21
C VAL A 163 -16.36 -31.38 -8.24
N VAL A 164 -16.43 -30.05 -8.16
CA VAL A 164 -17.23 -29.21 -9.08
C VAL A 164 -16.38 -28.10 -9.67
N GLN A 165 -16.80 -27.63 -10.84
CA GLN A 165 -16.23 -26.46 -11.50
C GLN A 165 -17.18 -25.30 -11.31
N GLN A 166 -16.68 -24.17 -10.82
CA GLN A 166 -17.50 -22.99 -10.56
C GLN A 166 -16.86 -21.75 -11.20
N PRO A 167 -17.59 -20.99 -12.02
CA PRO A 167 -17.12 -19.69 -12.49
C PRO A 167 -16.89 -18.75 -11.29
N VAL A 168 -15.70 -18.15 -11.24
CA VAL A 168 -15.31 -17.18 -10.21
C VAL A 168 -14.67 -15.96 -10.87
N SER A 169 -14.88 -14.80 -10.28
CA SER A 169 -14.19 -13.57 -10.69
C SER A 169 -12.89 -13.45 -9.92
N ILE A 170 -11.78 -13.32 -10.62
CA ILE A 170 -10.46 -13.09 -10.01
C ILE A 170 -9.88 -11.76 -10.47
N ARG A 171 -9.10 -11.12 -9.59
CA ARG A 171 -8.38 -9.90 -9.91
C ARG A 171 -7.27 -10.19 -10.92
N SER A 172 -7.08 -9.31 -11.87
CA SER A 172 -6.08 -9.43 -12.93
C SER A 172 -5.32 -8.13 -13.11
N TYR A 173 -4.01 -8.22 -13.09
CA TYR A 173 -3.07 -7.11 -13.29
C TYR A 173 -2.33 -7.37 -14.61
N PRO A 174 -2.86 -6.90 -15.75
CA PRO A 174 -2.34 -7.25 -17.09
C PRO A 174 -0.91 -6.80 -17.32
N TYR A 175 -0.50 -5.70 -16.67
CA TYR A 175 0.84 -5.13 -16.80
C TYR A 175 1.85 -5.66 -15.77
N GLY A 176 1.47 -6.70 -15.02
CA GLY A 176 2.39 -7.41 -14.12
C GLY A 176 2.90 -6.55 -12.96
N GLU A 177 4.16 -6.13 -13.02
CA GLU A 177 4.84 -5.42 -11.94
C GLU A 177 4.67 -3.89 -11.99
N MET A 178 3.95 -3.38 -13.01
CA MET A 178 3.78 -1.95 -13.24
C MET A 178 3.02 -1.27 -12.07
N ALA A 179 3.62 -0.22 -11.51
CA ALA A 179 3.10 0.56 -10.39
C ALA A 179 2.59 -0.30 -9.21
N ALA A 180 3.20 -1.48 -9.00
CA ALA A 180 2.62 -2.51 -8.13
C ALA A 180 2.43 -2.04 -6.69
N GLN A 181 3.37 -1.24 -6.14
CA GLN A 181 3.26 -0.69 -4.79
C GLN A 181 2.11 0.32 -4.69
N ALA A 182 1.97 1.21 -5.68
CA ALA A 182 0.91 2.21 -5.70
C ALA A 182 -0.46 1.58 -6.00
N ILE A 183 -0.56 0.66 -6.96
CA ILE A 183 -1.79 -0.06 -7.26
C ILE A 183 -2.18 -0.97 -6.09
N GLY A 184 -1.21 -1.68 -5.53
CA GLY A 184 -1.42 -2.62 -4.45
C GLY A 184 -1.93 -3.99 -4.91
N SER A 185 -2.48 -4.73 -3.98
CA SER A 185 -2.95 -6.10 -4.17
C SER A 185 -4.24 -6.39 -3.44
N VAL A 186 -4.86 -7.52 -3.76
CA VAL A 186 -6.05 -8.01 -3.06
C VAL A 186 -5.76 -9.33 -2.35
N GLY A 187 -6.44 -9.55 -1.24
CA GLY A 187 -6.34 -10.78 -0.46
C GLY A 187 -7.62 -11.07 0.32
N GLU A 188 -7.72 -12.26 0.88
CA GLU A 188 -8.81 -12.60 1.80
C GLU A 188 -8.65 -11.82 3.11
N VAL A 189 -9.74 -11.19 3.58
CA VAL A 189 -9.74 -10.41 4.81
C VAL A 189 -9.35 -11.28 6.02
N SER A 190 -8.40 -10.84 6.80
CA SER A 190 -7.93 -11.51 8.02
C SER A 190 -8.77 -11.12 9.25
N GLU A 191 -8.71 -11.92 10.32
CA GLU A 191 -9.42 -11.61 11.58
C GLU A 191 -9.03 -10.24 12.20
N PRO A 192 -7.76 -9.81 12.20
CA PRO A 192 -7.40 -8.48 12.65
C PRO A 192 -8.02 -7.37 11.78
N GLU A 193 -8.02 -7.55 10.45
CA GLU A 193 -8.57 -6.57 9.51
C GLU A 193 -10.07 -6.38 9.64
N LEU A 194 -10.83 -7.44 9.98
CA LEU A 194 -12.26 -7.33 10.26
C LEU A 194 -12.61 -6.35 11.39
N LYS A 195 -11.63 -6.01 12.26
CA LYS A 195 -11.78 -5.02 13.34
C LYS A 195 -11.49 -3.59 12.88
N LEU A 196 -10.88 -3.42 11.71
CA LEU A 196 -10.57 -2.11 11.17
C LEU A 196 -11.84 -1.42 10.66
N ARG A 197 -11.90 -0.10 10.83
CA ARG A 197 -13.03 0.72 10.36
C ARG A 197 -13.24 0.59 8.84
N ALA A 198 -12.17 0.42 8.08
CA ALA A 198 -12.21 0.26 6.63
C ALA A 198 -13.01 -0.97 6.18
N PHE A 199 -13.01 -2.04 6.99
CA PHE A 199 -13.67 -3.32 6.68
C PHE A 199 -14.88 -3.61 7.56
N HIS A 200 -15.44 -2.60 8.22
CA HIS A 200 -16.64 -2.79 9.05
C HIS A 200 -17.80 -3.37 8.22
N GLY A 201 -18.37 -4.49 8.68
CA GLY A 201 -19.45 -5.20 8.01
C GLY A 201 -19.03 -6.16 6.90
N VAL A 202 -17.74 -6.30 6.65
CA VAL A 202 -17.19 -7.30 5.73
C VAL A 202 -17.30 -8.69 6.36
N GLN A 203 -17.70 -9.67 5.54
CA GLN A 203 -17.81 -11.06 5.99
C GLN A 203 -16.46 -11.78 5.87
N PRO A 204 -16.12 -12.71 6.79
CA PRO A 204 -14.96 -13.58 6.63
C PRO A 204 -14.96 -14.28 5.27
N GLY A 205 -13.78 -14.45 4.66
CA GLY A 205 -13.63 -15.02 3.33
C GLY A 205 -13.84 -14.05 2.17
N THR A 206 -14.19 -12.78 2.46
CA THR A 206 -14.30 -11.76 1.42
C THR A 206 -12.91 -11.30 0.98
N VAL A 207 -12.72 -11.14 -0.34
CA VAL A 207 -11.50 -10.57 -0.91
C VAL A 207 -11.59 -9.05 -0.84
N VAL A 208 -10.60 -8.44 -0.19
CA VAL A 208 -10.48 -6.99 0.02
C VAL A 208 -9.13 -6.48 -0.52
N GLY A 209 -9.02 -5.17 -0.68
CA GLY A 209 -7.72 -4.54 -0.96
C GLY A 209 -6.80 -4.63 0.25
N GLN A 210 -5.55 -5.01 0.04
CA GLN A 210 -4.55 -5.19 1.10
C GLN A 210 -3.60 -4.00 1.19
N GLU A 211 -3.26 -3.40 0.06
CA GLU A 211 -2.30 -2.30 -0.07
C GLU A 211 -2.67 -1.37 -1.22
N GLY A 212 -2.04 -0.21 -1.29
CA GLY A 212 -2.15 0.73 -2.39
C GLY A 212 -3.58 1.24 -2.64
N LEU A 213 -3.87 1.57 -3.88
CA LEU A 213 -5.21 2.00 -4.33
C LEU A 213 -6.28 0.94 -4.09
N GLU A 214 -5.92 -0.35 -4.19
CA GLU A 214 -6.84 -1.45 -3.90
C GLU A 214 -7.35 -1.39 -2.46
N TYR A 215 -6.51 -1.02 -1.49
CA TYR A 215 -6.89 -0.83 -0.09
C TYR A 215 -7.64 0.50 0.12
N PHE A 216 -7.08 1.62 -0.38
CA PHE A 216 -7.61 2.95 -0.11
C PHE A 216 -9.02 3.13 -0.67
N TYR A 217 -9.26 2.59 -1.87
CA TYR A 217 -10.55 2.65 -2.56
C TYR A 217 -11.38 1.36 -2.46
N ASP A 218 -11.03 0.45 -1.55
CA ASP A 218 -11.68 -0.86 -1.42
C ASP A 218 -13.21 -0.77 -1.36
N ARG A 219 -13.74 0.17 -0.59
CA ARG A 219 -15.20 0.36 -0.43
C ARG A 219 -15.94 0.61 -1.76
N TYR A 220 -15.28 1.23 -2.73
CA TYR A 220 -15.85 1.47 -4.06
C TYR A 220 -15.59 0.28 -4.97
N LEU A 221 -14.36 -0.24 -4.96
CA LEU A 221 -13.92 -1.30 -5.86
C LEU A 221 -14.55 -2.65 -5.55
N ARG A 222 -14.80 -3.01 -4.29
CA ARG A 222 -15.23 -4.34 -3.86
C ARG A 222 -16.62 -4.75 -4.35
N GLY A 223 -17.54 -3.82 -4.57
CA GLY A 223 -18.93 -4.11 -4.92
C GLY A 223 -19.75 -4.67 -3.75
N LYS A 224 -20.92 -5.18 -4.06
CA LYS A 224 -21.83 -5.78 -3.09
C LYS A 224 -22.09 -7.23 -3.45
N SER A 225 -21.69 -8.15 -2.58
CA SER A 225 -21.94 -9.58 -2.74
C SER A 225 -23.43 -9.87 -2.87
N GLY A 226 -23.79 -10.78 -3.76
CA GLY A 226 -25.10 -11.41 -3.81
C GLY A 226 -25.23 -12.46 -2.69
N VAL A 227 -26.42 -13.02 -2.58
CA VAL A 227 -26.73 -14.06 -1.60
C VAL A 227 -27.48 -15.18 -2.30
N GLN A 228 -26.96 -16.40 -2.20
CA GLN A 228 -27.68 -17.61 -2.56
C GLN A 228 -28.19 -18.28 -1.28
N ARG A 229 -29.48 -18.41 -1.14
CA ARG A 229 -30.08 -19.15 -0.02
C ARG A 229 -30.07 -20.62 -0.31
N VAL A 230 -29.50 -21.41 0.59
CA VAL A 230 -29.49 -22.87 0.53
C VAL A 230 -30.17 -23.44 1.74
N GLU A 231 -30.98 -24.48 1.53
CA GLU A 231 -31.54 -25.25 2.64
C GLU A 231 -30.54 -26.32 3.06
N VAL A 232 -30.39 -26.51 4.37
CA VAL A 232 -29.49 -27.53 4.94
C VAL A 232 -30.26 -28.51 5.79
N ASP A 233 -29.81 -29.78 5.83
CA ASP A 233 -30.32 -30.82 6.71
C ASP A 233 -29.86 -30.62 8.17
N ALA A 234 -30.28 -31.53 9.07
CA ALA A 234 -29.89 -31.50 10.47
C ALA A 234 -28.37 -31.67 10.70
N ALA A 235 -27.65 -32.21 9.75
CA ALA A 235 -26.18 -32.33 9.77
C ALA A 235 -25.46 -31.14 9.13
N GLY A 236 -26.22 -30.14 8.63
CA GLY A 236 -25.68 -28.95 8.00
C GLY A 236 -25.28 -29.12 6.53
N TYR A 237 -25.73 -30.19 5.85
CA TYR A 237 -25.45 -30.39 4.43
C TYR A 237 -26.55 -29.78 3.55
N PRO A 238 -26.16 -29.15 2.42
CA PRO A 238 -27.13 -28.58 1.47
C PRO A 238 -28.07 -29.64 0.91
N VAL A 239 -29.36 -29.35 0.90
CA VAL A 239 -30.38 -30.13 0.20
C VAL A 239 -30.88 -29.36 -1.02
N PRO A 240 -31.30 -30.05 -2.11
CA PRO A 240 -31.84 -29.38 -3.28
C PRO A 240 -33.06 -28.52 -2.90
N SER A 241 -32.96 -27.23 -3.14
CA SER A 241 -34.05 -26.28 -2.90
C SER A 241 -33.99 -25.13 -3.90
N ASN A 242 -35.16 -24.61 -4.30
CA ASN A 242 -35.28 -23.48 -5.23
C ASN A 242 -35.53 -22.18 -4.42
N LEU A 243 -34.60 -21.81 -3.54
CA LEU A 243 -34.69 -20.57 -2.79
C LEU A 243 -34.18 -19.39 -3.63
N ALA A 244 -34.77 -18.21 -3.38
CA ALA A 244 -34.42 -16.99 -4.12
C ALA A 244 -32.95 -16.61 -3.90
N ALA A 245 -32.27 -16.23 -5.00
CA ALA A 245 -30.93 -15.68 -4.96
C ALA A 245 -30.97 -14.16 -5.23
N THR A 246 -30.13 -13.39 -4.52
CA THR A 246 -29.87 -11.99 -4.83
C THR A 246 -28.62 -11.92 -5.67
N GLN A 247 -28.69 -11.28 -6.82
CA GLN A 247 -27.54 -11.14 -7.71
C GLN A 247 -26.47 -10.19 -7.11
N PRO A 248 -25.18 -10.48 -7.29
CA PRO A 248 -24.13 -9.57 -6.88
C PRO A 248 -24.13 -8.30 -7.72
N GLN A 249 -23.75 -7.18 -7.12
CA GLN A 249 -23.57 -5.90 -7.79
C GLN A 249 -22.08 -5.63 -7.95
N ALA A 250 -21.60 -5.44 -9.18
CA ALA A 250 -20.22 -5.12 -9.47
C ALA A 250 -19.77 -3.85 -8.73
N GLY A 251 -18.50 -3.80 -8.36
CA GLY A 251 -17.88 -2.60 -7.81
C GLY A 251 -17.79 -1.48 -8.83
N HIS A 252 -17.63 -0.26 -8.32
CA HIS A 252 -17.37 0.93 -9.13
C HIS A 252 -15.93 0.90 -9.66
N SER A 253 -15.72 1.47 -10.83
CA SER A 253 -14.38 1.66 -11.39
C SER A 253 -13.73 2.91 -10.80
N LEU A 254 -12.42 2.87 -10.62
CA LEU A 254 -11.59 4.00 -10.21
C LEU A 254 -10.79 4.46 -11.42
N LYS A 255 -10.97 5.72 -11.83
CA LYS A 255 -10.09 6.37 -12.80
C LYS A 255 -8.99 7.10 -12.07
N VAL A 256 -7.74 6.90 -12.49
CA VAL A 256 -6.56 7.47 -11.84
C VAL A 256 -5.82 8.45 -12.71
N THR A 257 -4.93 9.24 -12.11
CA THR A 257 -4.12 10.27 -12.77
C THR A 257 -2.94 9.71 -13.56
N LEU A 258 -2.59 8.43 -13.36
CA LEU A 258 -1.48 7.79 -14.05
C LEU A 258 -1.65 7.84 -15.57
N ASP A 259 -0.59 8.24 -16.26
CA ASP A 259 -0.44 8.09 -17.70
C ASP A 259 0.24 6.75 -17.97
N LEU A 260 -0.48 5.81 -18.56
CA LEU A 260 0.01 4.43 -18.77
C LEU A 260 1.32 4.40 -19.57
N GLY A 261 1.42 5.23 -20.60
CA GLY A 261 2.63 5.28 -21.44
C GLY A 261 3.83 5.88 -20.72
N LEU A 262 3.61 6.92 -19.91
CA LEU A 262 4.65 7.54 -19.09
C LEU A 262 5.09 6.58 -17.97
N GLN A 263 4.14 5.90 -17.31
CA GLN A 263 4.43 4.94 -16.25
C GLN A 263 5.35 3.81 -16.74
N GLN A 264 5.01 3.22 -17.90
CA GLN A 264 5.82 2.13 -18.48
C GLN A 264 7.24 2.60 -18.83
N GLU A 265 7.38 3.81 -19.40
CA GLU A 265 8.70 4.32 -19.73
C GLU A 265 9.49 4.72 -18.48
N ALA A 266 8.84 5.25 -17.45
CA ALA A 266 9.50 5.61 -16.20
C ALA A 266 10.08 4.37 -15.48
N GLU A 267 9.37 3.26 -15.46
CA GLU A 267 9.88 2.00 -14.90
C GLU A 267 11.03 1.43 -15.72
N LYS A 268 10.90 1.47 -17.04
CA LYS A 268 11.97 1.05 -17.94
C LYS A 268 13.21 1.93 -17.77
N ALA A 269 13.05 3.24 -17.64
CA ALA A 269 14.13 4.19 -17.40
C ALA A 269 14.82 3.91 -16.04
N MET A 270 14.04 3.62 -14.99
CA MET A 270 14.56 3.24 -13.68
C MET A 270 15.42 1.96 -13.78
N LEU A 271 14.90 0.92 -14.44
CA LEU A 271 15.63 -0.33 -14.62
C LEU A 271 16.90 -0.12 -15.44
N GLU A 272 16.83 0.63 -16.55
CA GLU A 272 18.01 0.94 -17.38
C GLU A 272 19.08 1.70 -16.58
N GLY A 273 18.67 2.70 -15.78
CA GLY A 273 19.60 3.46 -14.93
C GLY A 273 20.29 2.59 -13.89
N ILE A 274 19.55 1.72 -13.21
CA ILE A 274 20.07 0.77 -12.22
C ILE A 274 21.04 -0.22 -12.88
N GLU A 275 20.69 -0.79 -14.03
CA GLU A 275 21.56 -1.73 -14.76
C GLU A 275 22.86 -1.07 -15.22
N ARG A 276 22.79 0.17 -15.71
CA ARG A 276 23.98 0.94 -16.09
C ARG A 276 24.88 1.29 -14.91
N ALA A 277 24.28 1.69 -13.77
CA ALA A 277 25.03 1.93 -12.55
C ALA A 277 25.74 0.65 -12.06
N ARG A 278 25.08 -0.51 -12.11
CA ARG A 278 25.67 -1.81 -11.81
C ARG A 278 26.82 -2.16 -12.78
N ALA A 279 26.64 -1.92 -14.08
CA ALA A 279 27.69 -2.11 -15.07
C ALA A 279 28.88 -1.17 -14.82
N GLY A 280 28.65 0.02 -14.24
CA GLY A 280 29.67 0.95 -13.77
C GLY A 280 30.30 0.60 -12.41
N GLY A 281 29.96 -0.55 -11.82
CA GLY A 281 30.52 -1.05 -10.56
C GLY A 281 29.80 -0.56 -9.30
N LYS A 282 28.65 0.11 -9.42
CA LYS A 282 27.82 0.52 -8.28
C LYS A 282 26.85 -0.63 -7.88
N PRO A 283 26.53 -0.83 -6.60
CA PRO A 283 25.55 -1.84 -6.18
C PRO A 283 24.15 -1.55 -6.74
N ALA A 284 23.69 -0.31 -6.73
CA ALA A 284 22.42 0.18 -7.23
C ALA A 284 21.25 -0.78 -6.92
N VAL A 285 21.00 -0.99 -5.61
CA VAL A 285 20.16 -2.10 -5.13
C VAL A 285 18.66 -1.84 -5.28
N ALA A 286 18.25 -0.56 -5.18
CA ALA A 286 16.86 -0.15 -5.22
C ALA A 286 16.73 1.30 -5.70
N GLY A 287 15.52 1.73 -6.00
CA GLY A 287 15.26 3.11 -6.39
C GLY A 287 13.76 3.43 -6.41
N ALA A 288 13.45 4.71 -6.55
CA ALA A 288 12.08 5.18 -6.69
C ALA A 288 12.01 6.46 -7.53
N PHE A 289 10.85 6.68 -8.12
CA PHE A 289 10.56 7.90 -8.87
C PHE A 289 9.13 8.38 -8.62
N THR A 290 8.95 9.68 -8.73
CA THR A 290 7.65 10.35 -8.75
C THR A 290 7.67 11.41 -9.85
N ALA A 291 6.69 11.38 -10.75
CA ALA A 291 6.45 12.40 -11.76
C ALA A 291 5.06 13.00 -11.53
N MET A 292 4.99 14.31 -11.31
CA MET A 292 3.78 14.99 -10.84
C MET A 292 3.52 16.30 -11.61
N ASP A 293 2.24 16.61 -11.86
CA ASP A 293 1.83 17.92 -12.34
C ASP A 293 1.87 18.91 -11.16
N PRO A 294 2.76 19.91 -11.17
CA PRO A 294 2.93 20.83 -10.05
C PRO A 294 1.71 21.72 -9.78
N ARG A 295 0.80 21.87 -10.75
CA ARG A 295 -0.35 22.77 -10.64
C ARG A 295 -1.47 22.25 -9.76
N ASN A 296 -1.61 20.92 -9.68
CA ASN A 296 -2.76 20.28 -9.07
C ASN A 296 -2.44 19.01 -8.25
N GLY A 297 -1.18 18.56 -8.24
CA GLY A 297 -0.77 17.37 -7.51
C GLY A 297 -1.10 16.03 -8.17
N GLN A 298 -1.57 16.00 -9.42
CA GLN A 298 -1.80 14.77 -10.15
C GLN A 298 -0.50 13.97 -10.33
N ILE A 299 -0.45 12.76 -9.80
CA ILE A 299 0.66 11.83 -10.01
C ILE A 299 0.52 11.22 -11.40
N LEU A 300 1.44 11.57 -12.29
CA LEU A 300 1.46 11.10 -13.68
C LEU A 300 2.15 9.74 -13.83
N ALA A 301 3.19 9.52 -13.01
CA ALA A 301 3.87 8.23 -12.86
C ALA A 301 4.53 8.15 -11.48
N ILE A 302 4.53 6.96 -10.88
CA ILE A 302 5.14 6.68 -9.58
C ILE A 302 5.58 5.23 -9.52
N GLY A 303 6.74 4.96 -8.93
CA GLY A 303 7.20 3.59 -8.84
C GLY A 303 8.38 3.40 -7.90
N SER A 304 8.55 2.16 -7.51
CA SER A 304 9.61 1.67 -6.63
C SER A 304 10.25 0.42 -7.21
N TYR A 305 11.57 0.33 -7.14
CA TYR A 305 12.33 -0.85 -7.53
C TYR A 305 13.09 -1.40 -6.31
N PRO A 306 13.18 -2.73 -6.10
CA PRO A 306 12.54 -3.76 -6.90
C PRO A 306 11.01 -3.75 -6.77
N SER A 307 10.31 -4.23 -7.80
CA SER A 307 8.85 -4.35 -7.83
C SER A 307 8.40 -5.81 -7.68
N PHE A 308 7.11 -6.03 -7.61
CA PHE A 308 6.51 -7.36 -7.52
C PHE A 308 5.30 -7.49 -8.46
N ASN A 309 4.94 -8.73 -8.79
CA ASN A 309 3.74 -8.98 -9.59
C ASN A 309 2.54 -9.31 -8.69
N PRO A 310 1.52 -8.41 -8.56
CA PRO A 310 0.36 -8.63 -7.70
C PRO A 310 -0.45 -9.88 -8.06
N ASN A 311 -0.39 -10.37 -9.31
CA ASN A 311 -1.03 -11.64 -9.68
C ASN A 311 -0.48 -12.84 -8.89
N LYS A 312 0.76 -12.77 -8.38
CA LYS A 312 1.35 -13.82 -7.55
C LYS A 312 0.75 -13.84 -6.14
N LEU A 313 0.32 -12.67 -5.63
CA LEU A 313 -0.29 -12.53 -4.30
C LEU A 313 -1.74 -13.06 -4.25
N ALA A 314 -2.39 -13.21 -5.38
CA ALA A 314 -3.72 -13.83 -5.46
C ALA A 314 -3.73 -15.34 -5.07
N LYS A 315 -2.56 -15.93 -4.79
CA LYS A 315 -2.38 -17.32 -4.35
C LYS A 315 -1.73 -17.34 -2.97
N PRO A 316 -2.05 -18.33 -2.12
CA PRO A 316 -1.36 -18.49 -0.85
C PRO A 316 0.14 -18.66 -1.06
N LEU A 317 0.92 -17.74 -0.51
CA LEU A 317 2.38 -17.76 -0.54
C LEU A 317 2.93 -18.70 0.55
N THR A 318 4.09 -19.27 0.29
CA THR A 318 4.90 -19.89 1.34
C THR A 318 5.56 -18.80 2.20
N LYS A 319 6.01 -19.16 3.41
CA LYS A 319 6.76 -18.24 4.27
C LYS A 319 8.03 -17.70 3.60
N ALA A 320 8.72 -18.54 2.80
CA ALA A 320 9.92 -18.13 2.09
C ALA A 320 9.62 -17.14 0.96
N GLU A 321 8.55 -17.36 0.18
CA GLU A 321 8.11 -16.43 -0.86
C GLU A 321 7.69 -15.10 -0.27
N TYR A 322 6.96 -15.10 0.85
CA TYR A 322 6.57 -13.87 1.54
C TYR A 322 7.80 -13.12 2.08
N ALA A 323 8.72 -13.81 2.74
CA ALA A 323 9.97 -13.22 3.23
C ALA A 323 10.82 -12.62 2.10
N ALA A 324 10.84 -13.24 0.92
CA ALA A 324 11.54 -12.69 -0.25
C ALA A 324 10.90 -11.40 -0.79
N LEU A 325 9.58 -11.26 -0.66
CA LEU A 325 8.85 -10.04 -1.04
C LEU A 325 9.01 -8.93 0.00
N GLU A 326 9.01 -9.28 1.28
CA GLU A 326 9.18 -8.36 2.40
C GLU A 326 10.62 -7.81 2.45
N GLY A 327 11.60 -8.65 2.09
CA GLY A 327 13.01 -8.31 2.10
C GLY A 327 13.63 -8.33 3.51
N SER A 328 14.82 -7.72 3.63
CA SER A 328 15.48 -7.56 4.93
C SER A 328 14.98 -6.30 5.65
N SER A 329 15.04 -6.31 6.98
CA SER A 329 14.67 -5.14 7.82
C SER A 329 15.52 -3.89 7.53
N THR A 330 16.68 -4.04 6.89
CA THR A 330 17.61 -2.95 6.60
C THR A 330 17.60 -2.45 5.17
N ALA A 331 17.08 -3.25 4.21
CA ALA A 331 17.10 -2.90 2.79
C ALA A 331 15.69 -2.86 2.17
N GLY A 332 14.68 -3.37 2.88
CA GLY A 332 13.34 -3.55 2.35
C GLY A 332 13.30 -4.49 1.14
N GLY A 333 12.13 -4.97 0.81
CA GLY A 333 11.90 -5.84 -0.34
C GLY A 333 11.04 -5.20 -1.42
N PRO A 334 10.59 -6.01 -2.37
CA PRO A 334 9.65 -5.56 -3.41
C PRO A 334 8.35 -4.93 -2.91
N LEU A 335 7.86 -5.31 -1.71
CA LEU A 335 6.65 -4.73 -1.12
C LEU A 335 6.85 -3.30 -0.60
N THR A 336 8.10 -2.85 -0.40
CA THR A 336 8.38 -1.50 0.11
C THR A 336 8.06 -0.45 -0.95
N ASP A 337 7.11 0.44 -0.68
CA ASP A 337 6.87 1.61 -1.52
C ASP A 337 7.85 2.73 -1.16
N ARG A 338 8.96 2.76 -1.89
CA ARG A 338 10.05 3.73 -1.67
C ARG A 338 9.71 5.15 -2.13
N ALA A 339 8.68 5.29 -2.96
CA ALA A 339 8.27 6.60 -3.47
C ALA A 339 7.53 7.43 -2.41
N VAL A 340 6.81 6.76 -1.49
CA VAL A 340 5.98 7.41 -0.46
C VAL A 340 6.32 7.02 0.98
N ASN A 341 7.16 5.99 1.15
CA ASN A 341 7.57 5.49 2.46
C ASN A 341 9.09 5.25 2.55
N GLY A 342 9.85 5.80 1.62
CA GLY A 342 11.31 5.81 1.67
C GLY A 342 11.80 6.79 2.74
N THR A 343 12.85 6.41 3.45
CA THR A 343 13.45 7.24 4.51
C THR A 343 14.86 7.60 4.11
N TYR A 344 15.00 8.70 3.38
CA TYR A 344 16.25 9.04 2.71
C TYR A 344 16.74 10.45 3.05
N PRO A 345 18.03 10.63 3.35
CA PRO A 345 18.66 11.94 3.22
C PRO A 345 18.69 12.33 1.74
N THR A 346 18.50 13.61 1.44
CA THR A 346 18.30 14.10 0.07
C THR A 346 19.57 14.63 -0.58
N GLY A 347 20.61 14.84 0.23
CA GLY A 347 21.82 15.51 -0.22
C GLY A 347 21.50 16.87 -0.83
N SER A 348 22.31 17.26 -1.78
CA SER A 348 22.25 18.59 -2.42
C SER A 348 20.92 18.96 -3.10
N THR A 349 19.95 18.03 -3.23
CA THR A 349 18.61 18.43 -3.71
C THR A 349 17.85 19.28 -2.71
N PHE A 350 18.29 19.35 -1.46
CA PHE A 350 17.73 20.22 -0.43
C PHE A 350 18.24 21.68 -0.50
N LYS A 351 19.38 21.94 -1.16
CA LYS A 351 20.02 23.27 -1.22
C LYS A 351 19.12 24.40 -1.74
N PRO A 352 18.23 24.21 -2.72
CA PRO A 352 17.28 25.27 -3.11
C PRO A 352 16.34 25.68 -1.96
N ILE A 353 15.96 24.76 -1.08
CA ILE A 353 15.14 25.02 0.10
C ILE A 353 15.95 25.80 1.14
N THR A 354 17.19 25.38 1.38
CA THR A 354 18.14 26.12 2.24
C THR A 354 18.39 27.54 1.73
N ALA A 355 18.55 27.71 0.41
CA ALA A 355 18.76 29.01 -0.22
C ALA A 355 17.56 29.94 0.01
N MET A 356 16.34 29.46 -0.22
CA MET A 356 15.13 30.23 0.08
C MET A 356 15.04 30.61 1.56
N ALA A 357 15.30 29.66 2.46
CA ALA A 357 15.30 29.89 3.89
C ALA A 357 16.31 30.96 4.32
N ALA A 358 17.49 30.95 3.73
CA ALA A 358 18.56 31.89 4.04
C ALA A 358 18.27 33.31 3.54
N LEU A 359 17.70 33.44 2.35
CA LEU A 359 17.29 34.75 1.80
C LEU A 359 16.09 35.32 2.58
N GLU A 360 15.01 34.57 2.71
CA GLU A 360 13.80 35.00 3.42
C GLU A 360 14.05 35.28 4.92
N GLY A 361 14.92 34.46 5.54
CA GLY A 361 15.35 34.64 6.93
C GLY A 361 16.37 35.74 7.14
N GLY A 362 16.85 36.41 6.09
CA GLY A 362 17.87 37.44 6.17
C GLY A 362 19.23 36.95 6.66
N VAL A 363 19.51 35.65 6.49
CA VAL A 363 20.82 35.04 6.84
C VAL A 363 21.89 35.47 5.84
N ILE A 364 21.52 35.55 4.57
CA ILE A 364 22.34 36.07 3.46
C ILE A 364 21.56 37.11 2.68
N THR A 365 22.27 37.95 1.95
CA THR A 365 21.67 38.92 1.01
C THR A 365 21.80 38.40 -0.44
N PRO A 366 20.91 38.82 -1.38
CA PRO A 366 20.95 38.39 -2.77
C PRO A 366 22.27 38.62 -3.50
N THR A 367 23.04 39.59 -3.06
CA THR A 367 24.32 40.01 -3.71
C THR A 367 25.55 39.55 -2.93
N GLU A 368 25.37 38.87 -1.81
CA GLU A 368 26.48 38.43 -0.96
C GLU A 368 27.21 37.24 -1.58
N GLY A 369 28.54 37.35 -1.65
CA GLY A 369 29.40 36.22 -1.98
C GLY A 369 29.93 35.58 -0.70
N LEU A 370 29.79 34.26 -0.61
CA LEU A 370 30.40 33.47 0.47
C LEU A 370 31.60 32.67 -0.06
N GLY A 371 32.40 32.14 0.88
CA GLY A 371 33.52 31.30 0.54
C GLY A 371 33.06 29.94 0.03
N ALA A 372 33.51 29.55 -1.16
CA ALA A 372 33.27 28.23 -1.75
C ALA A 372 34.62 27.51 -1.99
N GLY A 373 35.57 27.68 -1.08
CA GLY A 373 36.87 27.03 -1.13
C GLY A 373 36.77 25.53 -0.90
N GLN A 374 37.92 24.84 -0.94
CA GLN A 374 37.96 23.37 -0.85
C GLN A 374 37.25 22.81 0.40
N CYS A 375 37.53 23.43 1.56
CA CYS A 375 36.97 23.02 2.86
C CYS A 375 36.81 24.23 3.78
N ILE A 376 35.84 24.16 4.69
CA ILE A 376 35.72 25.03 5.85
C ILE A 376 35.96 24.21 7.13
N SER A 377 36.48 24.85 8.17
CA SER A 377 36.75 24.18 9.44
C SER A 377 35.87 24.78 10.53
N VAL A 378 35.07 23.95 11.18
CA VAL A 378 34.24 24.34 12.31
C VAL A 378 34.62 23.50 13.52
N SER A 379 35.14 24.13 14.57
CA SER A 379 35.74 23.43 15.73
C SER A 379 36.90 22.53 15.27
N THR A 380 36.79 21.21 15.45
CA THR A 380 37.79 20.21 15.07
C THR A 380 37.45 19.47 13.78
N GLU A 381 36.30 19.76 13.15
CA GLU A 381 35.82 19.06 11.96
C GLU A 381 36.07 19.88 10.70
N GLN A 382 36.32 19.18 9.60
CA GLN A 382 36.42 19.76 8.26
C GLN A 382 35.24 19.36 7.40
N PHE A 383 34.60 20.35 6.79
CA PHE A 383 33.50 20.23 5.86
C PHE A 383 33.99 20.62 4.47
N CYS A 384 33.96 19.72 3.52
CA CYS A 384 34.61 19.89 2.24
C CYS A 384 33.64 19.72 1.07
N ASN A 385 33.91 20.45 -0.04
CA ASN A 385 33.29 20.13 -1.31
C ASN A 385 33.68 18.73 -1.80
N ALA A 386 32.83 18.09 -2.59
CA ALA A 386 33.13 16.86 -3.27
C ALA A 386 34.47 16.96 -4.04
N GLY A 387 35.34 15.96 -3.86
CA GLY A 387 36.67 15.95 -4.47
C GLY A 387 37.57 17.13 -4.06
N LYS A 388 37.20 17.88 -3.02
CA LYS A 388 37.88 19.11 -2.57
C LYS A 388 37.96 20.16 -3.68
N ALA A 389 36.88 20.30 -4.47
CA ALA A 389 36.82 21.35 -5.50
C ALA A 389 36.88 22.74 -4.84
N ASP A 390 37.55 23.66 -5.50
CA ASP A 390 37.73 25.05 -5.06
C ASP A 390 37.04 25.98 -6.08
N TYR A 391 36.02 26.67 -5.65
CA TYR A 391 35.27 27.60 -6.49
C TYR A 391 35.55 29.07 -6.14
N GLY A 392 36.40 29.31 -5.10
CA GLY A 392 36.70 30.67 -4.62
C GLY A 392 35.55 31.29 -3.87
N ALA A 393 35.34 32.60 -4.03
CA ALA A 393 34.14 33.29 -3.52
C ALA A 393 33.09 33.38 -4.62
N VAL A 394 31.88 32.88 -4.37
CA VAL A 394 30.79 32.82 -5.35
C VAL A 394 29.49 33.39 -4.78
N GLY A 395 28.62 33.88 -5.66
CA GLY A 395 27.25 34.24 -5.32
C GLY A 395 26.33 33.00 -5.31
N LEU A 396 25.11 33.16 -4.85
CA LEU A 396 24.13 32.08 -4.66
C LEU A 396 23.85 31.31 -5.96
N VAL A 397 23.67 32.01 -7.08
CA VAL A 397 23.36 31.38 -8.39
C VAL A 397 24.49 30.41 -8.79
N GLU A 398 25.75 30.85 -8.74
CA GLU A 398 26.90 29.99 -9.07
C GLU A 398 27.04 28.85 -8.04
N ALA A 399 26.83 29.12 -6.73
CA ALA A 399 26.87 28.09 -5.69
C ALA A 399 25.85 26.96 -5.92
N LEU A 400 24.63 27.29 -6.37
CA LEU A 400 23.61 26.32 -6.76
C LEU A 400 23.97 25.58 -8.04
N LYS A 401 24.49 26.29 -9.05
CA LYS A 401 24.90 25.73 -10.33
C LYS A 401 25.97 24.65 -10.18
N VAL A 402 27.03 24.95 -9.42
CA VAL A 402 28.14 24.01 -9.18
C VAL A 402 27.89 23.10 -7.97
N SER A 403 26.81 23.31 -7.26
CA SER A 403 26.45 22.58 -6.04
C SER A 403 27.49 22.65 -4.92
N SER A 404 28.07 23.84 -4.66
CA SER A 404 29.11 23.99 -3.63
C SER A 404 28.60 23.62 -2.24
N ASP A 405 29.22 22.60 -1.64
CA ASP A 405 28.87 22.18 -0.27
C ASP A 405 29.38 23.20 0.74
N THR A 406 30.62 23.71 0.58
CA THR A 406 31.23 24.66 1.50
C THR A 406 30.45 25.97 1.59
N TYR A 407 29.88 26.45 0.48
CA TYR A 407 28.96 27.61 0.50
C TYR A 407 27.75 27.31 1.40
N PHE A 408 27.10 26.16 1.22
CA PHE A 408 25.88 25.82 1.98
C PHE A 408 26.20 25.38 3.41
N PHE A 409 27.38 24.85 3.70
CA PHE A 409 27.85 24.66 5.08
C PHE A 409 28.00 26.01 5.80
N GLU A 410 28.59 27.03 5.14
CA GLU A 410 28.69 28.39 5.69
C GLU A 410 27.29 28.98 5.92
N VAL A 411 26.36 28.84 4.97
CA VAL A 411 24.95 29.24 5.16
C VAL A 411 24.34 28.52 6.35
N GLY A 412 24.57 27.20 6.53
CA GLY A 412 24.09 26.44 7.67
C GLY A 412 24.67 26.88 9.01
N GLU A 413 25.97 27.22 9.03
CA GLU A 413 26.62 27.79 10.21
C GLU A 413 26.00 29.12 10.62
N LEU A 414 25.85 30.05 9.68
CA LEU A 414 25.22 31.35 9.88
C LEU A 414 23.77 31.21 10.37
N ALA A 415 22.99 30.40 9.67
CA ALA A 415 21.57 30.15 9.95
C ALA A 415 21.33 29.60 11.36
N ASN A 416 22.31 28.89 11.97
CA ASN A 416 22.15 28.37 13.32
C ASN A 416 21.92 29.46 14.38
N SER A 417 22.31 30.72 14.08
CA SER A 417 22.08 31.89 14.94
C SER A 417 20.72 32.55 14.72
N TYR A 418 20.04 32.23 13.63
CA TYR A 418 18.73 32.76 13.23
C TYR A 418 17.56 31.85 13.62
N GLY A 419 17.80 30.84 14.46
CA GLY A 419 16.76 29.89 14.90
C GLY A 419 16.53 28.76 13.89
N ASN A 420 15.27 28.40 13.65
CA ASN A 420 14.88 27.27 12.81
C ASN A 420 14.50 27.73 11.38
N VAL A 421 15.21 28.69 10.78
CA VAL A 421 14.83 29.25 9.46
C VAL A 421 14.79 28.20 8.36
N ILE A 422 15.76 27.26 8.33
CA ILE A 422 15.82 26.18 7.34
C ILE A 422 14.68 25.20 7.55
N GLN A 423 14.46 24.79 8.80
CA GLN A 423 13.39 23.86 9.17
C GLN A 423 12.00 24.43 8.87
N ASN A 424 11.79 25.71 9.20
CA ASN A 424 10.53 26.40 8.94
C ASN A 424 10.22 26.46 7.44
N MET A 425 11.20 26.80 6.60
CA MET A 425 11.04 26.80 5.15
C MET A 425 10.74 25.40 4.63
N ALA A 426 11.42 24.35 5.13
CA ALA A 426 11.16 22.98 4.75
C ALA A 426 9.69 22.58 5.03
N HIS A 427 9.20 22.89 6.23
CA HIS A 427 7.80 22.66 6.61
C HIS A 427 6.82 23.50 5.77
N GLU A 428 7.16 24.77 5.51
CA GLU A 428 6.33 25.65 4.67
C GLU A 428 6.14 25.07 3.27
N LEU A 429 7.19 24.47 2.71
CA LEU A 429 7.18 23.83 1.38
C LEU A 429 6.59 22.40 1.38
N GLY A 430 6.19 21.84 2.53
CA GLY A 430 5.51 20.56 2.64
C GLY A 430 6.38 19.37 3.03
N ILE A 431 7.62 19.58 3.49
CA ILE A 431 8.50 18.53 4.01
C ILE A 431 8.28 18.35 5.51
N GLY A 432 8.39 17.10 6.00
CA GLY A 432 8.24 16.79 7.42
C GLY A 432 6.78 16.70 7.87
N GLU A 433 5.88 16.43 6.94
CA GLU A 433 4.47 16.15 7.18
C GLU A 433 3.92 15.21 6.10
N GLN A 434 2.90 14.42 6.43
CA GLN A 434 2.22 13.61 5.42
C GLN A 434 1.66 14.49 4.31
N THR A 435 1.91 14.17 3.06
CA THR A 435 1.41 14.94 1.89
C THR A 435 -0.09 14.80 1.73
N GLY A 436 -0.67 13.72 2.27
CA GLY A 436 -2.09 13.38 2.15
C GLY A 436 -2.43 12.68 0.85
N ILE A 437 -1.46 12.01 0.25
CA ILE A 437 -1.70 11.14 -0.91
C ILE A 437 -2.72 10.05 -0.56
N ASP A 438 -3.52 9.66 -1.53
CA ASP A 438 -4.54 8.62 -1.41
C ASP A 438 -3.95 7.20 -1.48
N LEU A 439 -2.87 6.99 -0.74
CA LEU A 439 -2.22 5.71 -0.50
C LEU A 439 -2.09 5.44 1.02
N PRO A 440 -2.11 4.19 1.46
CA PRO A 440 -1.83 3.86 2.85
C PRO A 440 -0.33 3.97 3.17
N SER A 441 -0.02 4.11 4.46
CA SER A 441 1.34 3.97 4.99
C SER A 441 2.35 5.01 4.47
N GLU A 442 1.90 6.26 4.30
CA GLU A 442 2.77 7.37 3.96
C GLU A 442 3.71 7.72 5.12
N PHE A 443 4.99 7.93 4.81
CA PHE A 443 5.98 8.44 5.75
C PHE A 443 5.84 9.96 5.86
N GLU A 444 5.87 10.49 7.09
CA GLU A 444 5.71 11.95 7.31
C GLU A 444 7.01 12.75 7.16
N GLY A 445 8.16 12.08 6.98
CA GLY A 445 9.46 12.75 6.93
C GLY A 445 9.99 13.16 8.30
N ILE A 446 11.26 13.51 8.34
CA ILE A 446 11.92 14.07 9.52
C ILE A 446 12.68 15.33 9.09
N VAL A 447 12.31 16.48 9.61
CA VAL A 447 13.06 17.74 9.53
C VAL A 447 13.60 18.02 10.92
N PRO A 448 14.86 17.66 11.19
CA PRO A 448 15.40 17.71 12.54
C PRO A 448 15.64 19.16 12.99
N ASP A 449 15.33 19.43 14.26
CA ASP A 449 15.64 20.67 14.94
C ASP A 449 16.08 20.42 16.40
N ARG A 450 16.26 21.50 17.16
CA ARG A 450 16.65 21.43 18.57
C ARG A 450 15.64 20.65 19.43
N ALA A 451 14.35 20.82 19.16
CA ALA A 451 13.28 20.18 19.93
C ALA A 451 13.20 18.68 19.58
N TRP A 452 13.25 18.36 18.29
CA TRP A 452 13.33 16.98 17.80
C TRP A 452 14.53 16.26 18.42
N ARG A 453 15.74 16.86 18.36
CA ARG A 453 16.95 16.26 18.92
C ARG A 453 16.83 16.00 20.42
N ALA A 454 16.25 16.94 21.17
CA ALA A 454 16.04 16.76 22.61
C ALA A 454 15.05 15.61 22.90
N HIS A 455 14.02 15.47 22.08
CA HIS A 455 13.06 14.37 22.17
C HIS A 455 13.70 13.02 21.90
N GLU A 456 14.42 12.88 20.80
CA GLU A 456 15.07 11.63 20.40
C GLU A 456 16.16 11.21 21.41
N ASN A 457 16.93 12.16 21.95
CA ASN A 457 17.85 11.92 23.05
C ASN A 457 17.15 11.32 24.28
N ALA A 458 15.98 11.85 24.62
CA ALA A 458 15.21 11.33 25.76
C ALA A 458 14.68 9.91 25.51
N LEU A 459 14.24 9.62 24.28
CA LEU A 459 13.83 8.27 23.88
C LEU A 459 14.99 7.29 23.91
N GLN A 460 16.16 7.68 23.40
CA GLN A 460 17.39 6.89 23.43
C GLN A 460 17.78 6.53 24.86
N LEU A 461 17.90 7.53 25.75
CA LEU A 461 18.23 7.33 27.17
C LEU A 461 17.19 6.44 27.87
N ASN A 462 15.90 6.65 27.61
CA ASN A 462 14.84 5.85 28.21
C ASN A 462 14.90 4.38 27.75
N CYS A 463 15.20 4.15 26.48
CA CYS A 463 15.41 2.81 25.93
C CYS A 463 16.64 2.13 26.61
N GLU A 464 17.77 2.83 26.70
CA GLU A 464 19.02 2.30 27.27
C GLU A 464 18.89 1.97 28.77
N HIS A 465 18.00 2.64 29.50
CA HIS A 465 17.73 2.35 30.90
C HIS A 465 16.90 1.07 31.13
N GLN A 466 16.33 0.46 30.09
CA GLN A 466 15.59 -0.79 30.22
C GLN A 466 16.53 -1.99 30.35
N ALA A 467 16.24 -2.91 31.27
CA ALA A 467 17.13 -4.03 31.63
C ALA A 467 17.43 -5.03 30.50
N HIS A 468 16.63 -5.07 29.45
CA HIS A 468 16.79 -5.96 28.29
C HIS A 468 16.31 -5.23 27.02
N HIS A 469 16.96 -4.10 26.73
CA HIS A 469 16.61 -3.31 25.55
C HIS A 469 17.17 -3.91 24.25
N PRO A 470 16.46 -3.86 23.14
CA PRO A 470 17.03 -4.04 21.81
C PRO A 470 17.98 -2.87 21.49
N PRO A 471 18.78 -2.93 20.42
CA PRO A 471 19.48 -1.75 19.92
C PRO A 471 18.49 -0.59 19.78
N CYS A 472 18.72 0.51 20.52
CA CYS A 472 17.73 1.58 20.64
C CYS A 472 17.58 2.36 19.35
N GLY A 473 18.68 2.86 18.77
CA GLY A 473 18.70 3.39 17.39
C GLY A 473 17.95 4.70 17.16
N TYR A 474 17.56 5.46 18.19
CA TYR A 474 16.91 6.76 18.04
C TYR A 474 17.90 7.83 17.56
N VAL A 475 19.08 7.88 18.18
CA VAL A 475 20.21 8.73 17.80
C VAL A 475 21.51 7.95 17.91
N SER A 476 22.50 8.28 17.06
CA SER A 476 23.84 7.68 17.14
C SER A 476 24.61 8.09 18.38
N GLU A 477 24.37 9.32 18.87
CA GLU A 477 25.01 9.89 20.04
C GLU A 477 24.04 10.81 20.80
N VAL A 478 23.96 10.64 22.12
CA VAL A 478 23.16 11.51 22.99
C VAL A 478 23.90 12.83 23.24
N ARG A 479 23.55 13.87 22.52
CA ARG A 479 24.14 15.20 22.65
C ARG A 479 23.13 16.29 22.26
N PRO A 480 23.30 17.55 22.72
CA PRO A 480 22.49 18.65 22.26
C PRO A 480 22.68 18.91 20.76
N TRP A 481 21.71 19.60 20.16
CA TRP A 481 21.84 20.15 18.81
C TRP A 481 23.09 21.05 18.71
N SER A 482 23.86 20.86 17.67
CA SER A 482 25.09 21.59 17.39
C SER A 482 25.01 22.41 16.13
N VAL A 483 25.98 23.29 15.91
CA VAL A 483 26.16 23.98 14.63
C VAL A 483 26.37 22.99 13.48
N GLY A 484 27.14 21.92 13.71
CA GLY A 484 27.36 20.87 12.71
C GLY A 484 26.07 20.19 12.24
N ASP A 485 25.10 19.98 13.14
CA ASP A 485 23.79 19.42 12.75
C ASP A 485 23.07 20.35 11.75
N ASN A 486 23.12 21.66 12.01
CA ASN A 486 22.51 22.65 11.12
C ASN A 486 23.25 22.78 9.78
N MET A 487 24.57 22.60 9.78
CA MET A 487 25.38 22.55 8.57
C MET A 487 25.05 21.31 7.72
N HIS A 488 24.93 20.14 8.33
CA HIS A 488 24.51 18.93 7.61
C HIS A 488 23.09 19.07 7.06
N LEU A 489 22.15 19.62 7.84
CA LEU A 489 20.81 19.90 7.38
C LEU A 489 20.80 20.81 6.13
N ALA A 490 21.65 21.86 6.14
CA ALA A 490 21.72 22.82 5.04
C ALA A 490 22.09 22.20 3.67
N VAL A 491 22.78 21.06 3.69
CA VAL A 491 23.13 20.29 2.47
C VAL A 491 22.28 19.03 2.31
N GLY A 492 21.21 18.86 3.08
CA GLY A 492 20.29 17.73 2.97
C GLY A 492 20.82 16.43 3.53
N GLN A 493 21.67 16.51 4.55
CA GLN A 493 22.32 15.39 5.24
C GLN A 493 21.95 15.36 6.74
N GLY A 494 22.64 14.53 7.51
CA GLY A 494 22.39 14.36 8.93
C GLY A 494 21.11 13.57 9.18
N ASP A 495 20.30 14.04 10.13
CA ASP A 495 19.05 13.36 10.53
C ASP A 495 17.84 13.77 9.64
N LEU A 496 18.03 14.54 8.56
CA LEU A 496 16.98 14.84 7.58
C LEU A 496 16.59 13.58 6.83
N LEU A 497 15.30 13.21 6.87
CA LEU A 497 14.76 12.09 6.12
C LEU A 497 13.48 12.50 5.38
N THR A 498 13.45 12.21 4.09
CA THR A 498 12.28 12.45 3.23
C THR A 498 12.10 11.30 2.25
N ASP A 499 11.08 11.38 1.41
CA ASP A 499 10.85 10.50 0.27
C ASP A 499 10.72 11.28 -1.04
N PRO A 500 10.73 10.62 -2.21
CA PRO A 500 10.56 11.27 -3.51
C PRO A 500 9.28 12.09 -3.66
N LEU A 501 8.19 11.67 -3.02
CA LEU A 501 6.91 12.37 -3.10
C LEU A 501 6.96 13.72 -2.37
N GLN A 502 7.49 13.76 -1.14
CA GLN A 502 7.64 15.00 -0.38
C GLN A 502 8.55 16.00 -1.12
N MET A 503 9.66 15.50 -1.67
CA MET A 503 10.54 16.34 -2.47
C MET A 503 9.84 16.85 -3.74
N ALA A 504 9.01 16.03 -4.39
CA ALA A 504 8.20 16.47 -5.52
C ALA A 504 7.18 17.55 -5.12
N VAL A 505 6.56 17.45 -3.96
CA VAL A 505 5.65 18.50 -3.42
C VAL A 505 6.40 19.79 -3.16
N ALA A 506 7.58 19.75 -2.53
CA ALA A 506 8.38 20.94 -2.25
C ALA A 506 8.82 21.64 -3.55
N TYR A 507 9.31 20.89 -4.52
CA TYR A 507 9.68 21.46 -5.83
C TYR A 507 8.48 21.96 -6.64
N SER A 508 7.31 21.34 -6.49
CA SER A 508 6.05 21.85 -7.07
C SER A 508 5.63 23.18 -6.44
N THR A 509 5.85 23.33 -5.14
CA THR A 509 5.58 24.58 -4.45
C THR A 509 6.49 25.70 -4.94
N LEU A 510 7.81 25.46 -5.07
CA LEU A 510 8.74 26.41 -5.68
C LEU A 510 8.36 26.73 -7.14
N ALA A 511 8.02 25.70 -7.93
CA ALA A 511 7.65 25.86 -9.34
C ALA A 511 6.36 26.69 -9.50
N THR A 512 5.34 26.46 -8.68
CA THR A 512 4.09 27.25 -8.73
C THR A 512 4.31 28.66 -8.26
N ALA A 513 5.11 28.87 -7.19
CA ALA A 513 5.49 30.20 -6.73
C ALA A 513 6.24 30.98 -7.82
N TYR A 514 7.21 30.35 -8.49
CA TYR A 514 7.96 30.97 -9.58
C TYR A 514 7.07 31.37 -10.77
N ARG A 515 6.12 30.52 -11.13
CA ARG A 515 5.15 30.80 -12.22
C ARG A 515 4.17 31.92 -11.87
N ASN A 516 3.82 32.08 -10.61
CA ASN A 516 2.74 32.96 -10.13
C ASN A 516 3.28 34.21 -9.40
N GLY A 517 4.55 34.60 -9.62
CA GLY A 517 5.10 35.84 -9.05
C GLY A 517 5.27 35.81 -7.52
N GLY A 518 5.54 34.67 -6.94
CA GLY A 518 5.75 34.42 -5.52
C GLY A 518 4.65 33.61 -4.84
N GLU A 519 3.47 33.51 -5.43
CA GLU A 519 2.36 32.74 -4.85
C GLU A 519 2.50 31.25 -5.15
N GLY A 520 3.01 30.48 -4.19
CA GLY A 520 3.19 29.04 -4.25
C GLY A 520 1.99 28.26 -3.74
N THR A 521 1.84 27.05 -4.20
CA THR A 521 0.78 26.12 -3.78
C THR A 521 1.39 24.81 -3.31
N VAL A 522 1.18 24.47 -2.04
CA VAL A 522 1.47 23.14 -1.50
C VAL A 522 0.30 22.24 -1.91
N VAL A 523 0.50 21.53 -3.00
CA VAL A 523 -0.53 20.64 -3.58
C VAL A 523 -0.74 19.41 -2.71
N THR A 524 -1.94 18.81 -2.78
CA THR A 524 -2.21 17.46 -2.27
C THR A 524 -1.97 16.47 -3.42
N PRO A 525 -0.88 15.68 -3.39
CA PRO A 525 -0.65 14.68 -4.42
C PRO A 525 -1.74 13.61 -4.37
N HIS A 526 -2.14 13.11 -5.53
CA HIS A 526 -3.20 12.11 -5.61
C HIS A 526 -3.13 11.27 -6.88
N LEU A 527 -3.69 10.07 -6.78
CA LEU A 527 -3.85 9.13 -7.87
C LEU A 527 -5.30 9.03 -8.32
N GLY A 528 -6.29 9.07 -7.42
CA GLY A 528 -7.70 9.00 -7.78
C GLY A 528 -8.18 10.26 -8.47
N MET A 529 -9.02 10.12 -9.49
CA MET A 529 -9.69 11.21 -10.20
C MET A 529 -11.20 11.12 -10.05
N GLU A 530 -11.75 9.98 -10.42
CA GLU A 530 -13.18 9.75 -10.57
C GLU A 530 -13.55 8.33 -10.14
N ILE A 531 -14.75 8.19 -9.61
CA ILE A 531 -15.41 6.92 -9.38
C ILE A 531 -16.54 6.79 -10.40
N ASP A 532 -16.50 5.75 -11.22
CA ASP A 532 -17.48 5.45 -12.26
C ASP A 532 -18.28 4.19 -11.93
N ASP A 533 -19.54 4.14 -12.38
CA ASP A 533 -20.32 2.91 -12.28
C ASP A 533 -19.85 1.84 -13.29
N SER A 534 -20.45 0.66 -13.23
CA SER A 534 -20.11 -0.44 -14.14
C SER A 534 -20.44 -0.17 -15.62
N GLN A 535 -21.09 0.95 -15.93
CA GLN A 535 -21.41 1.41 -17.29
C GLN A 535 -20.52 2.58 -17.73
N GLY A 536 -19.53 2.98 -16.91
CA GLY A 536 -18.64 4.10 -17.18
C GLY A 536 -19.27 5.48 -16.97
N ARG A 537 -20.35 5.58 -16.21
CA ARG A 537 -20.97 6.87 -15.86
C ARG A 537 -20.37 7.37 -14.55
N LEU A 538 -20.02 8.66 -14.53
CA LEU A 538 -19.48 9.32 -13.34
C LEU A 538 -20.47 9.21 -12.15
N VAL A 539 -19.99 8.63 -11.07
CA VAL A 539 -20.69 8.55 -9.77
C VAL A 539 -20.20 9.66 -8.84
N GLN A 540 -18.87 9.87 -8.80
CA GLN A 540 -18.26 10.84 -7.91
C GLN A 540 -16.94 11.33 -8.49
N ALA A 541 -16.74 12.64 -8.58
CA ALA A 541 -15.42 13.24 -8.76
C ALA A 541 -14.69 13.28 -7.40
N LEU A 542 -13.38 13.09 -7.42
CA LEU A 542 -12.55 13.09 -6.22
C LEU A 542 -11.78 14.42 -6.14
N PRO A 543 -12.20 15.38 -5.30
CA PRO A 543 -11.52 16.66 -5.17
C PRO A 543 -10.32 16.55 -4.23
N TYR A 544 -9.21 17.16 -4.61
CA TYR A 544 -7.99 17.28 -3.81
C TYR A 544 -7.61 18.76 -3.69
N PRO A 545 -8.19 19.49 -2.73
CA PRO A 545 -7.80 20.87 -2.51
C PRO A 545 -6.34 20.96 -2.06
N PRO A 546 -5.64 22.04 -2.38
CA PRO A 546 -4.29 22.26 -1.88
C PRO A 546 -4.28 22.29 -0.35
N LYS A 547 -3.18 21.85 0.24
CA LYS A 547 -3.01 21.90 1.71
C LYS A 547 -2.94 23.33 2.22
N ARG A 548 -2.16 24.17 1.51
CA ARG A 548 -1.99 25.59 1.81
C ARG A 548 -1.39 26.35 0.63
N HIS A 549 -1.45 27.66 0.72
CA HIS A 549 -0.70 28.58 -0.14
C HIS A 549 0.44 29.20 0.64
N VAL A 550 1.53 29.48 -0.03
CA VAL A 550 2.74 30.12 0.51
C VAL A 550 3.06 31.36 -0.32
N ASN A 551 3.64 32.38 0.31
CA ASN A 551 4.05 33.59 -0.38
C ASN A 551 5.56 33.74 -0.21
N LEU A 552 6.31 33.51 -1.28
CA LEU A 552 7.75 33.64 -1.32
C LEU A 552 8.14 34.98 -1.98
N ASN A 553 9.23 35.58 -1.53
CA ASN A 553 9.77 36.74 -2.23
C ASN A 553 10.19 36.34 -3.66
N TYR A 554 9.52 36.88 -4.66
CA TYR A 554 9.75 36.50 -6.06
C TYR A 554 11.17 36.83 -6.55
N ALA A 555 11.80 37.93 -6.07
CA ALA A 555 13.16 38.27 -6.46
C ALA A 555 14.16 37.22 -5.93
N ASP A 556 14.01 36.81 -4.68
CA ASP A 556 14.85 35.78 -4.05
C ASP A 556 14.63 34.41 -4.71
N LEU A 557 13.37 34.03 -4.94
CA LEU A 557 13.01 32.82 -5.64
C LEU A 557 13.58 32.77 -7.06
N SER A 558 13.59 33.90 -7.76
CA SER A 558 14.15 33.99 -9.11
C SER A 558 15.63 33.64 -9.15
N LEU A 559 16.41 34.05 -8.16
CA LEU A 559 17.84 33.68 -8.05
C LEU A 559 18.02 32.19 -7.78
N VAL A 560 17.19 31.62 -6.92
CA VAL A 560 17.22 30.17 -6.64
C VAL A 560 16.88 29.38 -7.90
N MET A 561 15.83 29.75 -8.60
CA MET A 561 15.40 29.11 -9.84
C MET A 561 16.45 29.28 -10.96
N GLU A 562 17.06 30.47 -11.09
CA GLU A 562 18.18 30.71 -12.03
C GLU A 562 19.33 29.75 -11.74
N GLY A 563 19.76 29.62 -10.47
CA GLY A 563 20.87 28.74 -10.10
C GLY A 563 20.65 27.27 -10.46
N ILE A 564 19.43 26.74 -10.22
CA ILE A 564 19.10 25.35 -10.58
C ILE A 564 18.78 25.20 -12.09
N HIS A 565 18.41 26.27 -12.78
CA HIS A 565 18.33 26.27 -14.23
C HIS A 565 19.74 26.23 -14.86
N GLU A 566 20.68 27.05 -14.40
CA GLU A 566 22.06 27.01 -14.83
C GLU A 566 22.73 25.65 -14.53
N ALA A 567 22.41 25.01 -13.43
CA ALA A 567 22.89 23.68 -13.11
C ALA A 567 22.49 22.61 -14.14
N ALA A 568 21.37 22.80 -14.85
CA ALA A 568 20.90 21.91 -15.91
C ALA A 568 21.16 22.40 -17.34
N SER A 569 21.58 23.67 -17.52
CA SER A 569 21.64 24.26 -18.87
C SER A 569 22.98 24.87 -19.24
N GLN A 570 23.79 25.32 -18.27
CA GLN A 570 25.03 26.07 -18.55
C GLN A 570 26.27 25.18 -18.36
N PRO A 571 27.35 25.46 -19.13
CA PRO A 571 28.63 24.79 -18.95
C PRO A 571 29.12 24.88 -17.49
N GLY A 572 29.58 23.76 -16.94
CA GLY A 572 29.96 23.64 -15.52
C GLY A 572 28.82 23.38 -14.57
N GLY A 573 27.58 23.42 -15.04
CA GLY A 573 26.42 22.99 -14.24
C GLY A 573 26.41 21.49 -14.02
N THR A 574 25.94 21.06 -12.84
CA THR A 574 26.08 19.67 -12.37
C THR A 574 25.31 18.63 -13.18
N SER A 575 24.33 19.04 -13.97
CA SER A 575 23.57 18.14 -14.87
C SER A 575 23.47 18.67 -16.30
N ALA A 576 24.24 19.71 -16.66
CA ALA A 576 24.17 20.34 -17.99
C ALA A 576 24.53 19.37 -19.14
N ASP A 577 25.47 18.48 -18.93
CA ASP A 577 25.83 17.42 -19.88
C ASP A 577 24.71 16.38 -20.03
N VAL A 578 24.01 16.05 -18.98
CA VAL A 578 22.81 15.17 -19.03
C VAL A 578 21.76 15.78 -19.97
N TRP A 579 21.54 17.09 -19.95
CA TRP A 579 20.53 17.79 -20.76
C TRP A 579 21.03 18.29 -22.09
N THR A 580 22.20 17.85 -22.54
CA THR A 580 22.74 18.19 -23.87
C THR A 580 21.76 17.82 -24.97
N GLY A 581 21.47 18.79 -25.86
CA GLY A 581 20.51 18.63 -26.96
C GLY A 581 19.03 18.80 -26.56
N TRP A 582 18.73 19.07 -25.29
CA TRP A 582 17.39 19.46 -24.85
C TRP A 582 17.07 20.90 -25.23
N ASN A 583 15.84 21.18 -25.65
CA ASN A 583 15.43 22.53 -26.03
C ASN A 583 15.06 23.36 -24.80
N GLN A 584 16.06 23.91 -24.13
CA GLN A 584 15.91 24.74 -22.93
C GLN A 584 15.06 26.02 -23.15
N ALA A 585 14.99 26.53 -24.39
CA ALA A 585 14.18 27.71 -24.69
C ALA A 585 12.68 27.40 -24.75
N LYS A 586 12.31 26.17 -25.10
CA LYS A 586 10.93 25.71 -25.14
C LYS A 586 10.49 25.09 -23.80
N ASP A 587 11.29 24.18 -23.31
CA ASP A 587 11.00 23.35 -22.14
C ASP A 587 12.16 23.52 -21.13
N PRO A 588 12.28 24.69 -20.45
CA PRO A 588 13.40 24.98 -19.55
C PRO A 588 13.43 24.01 -18.37
N VAL A 589 14.60 23.46 -18.10
CA VAL A 589 14.83 22.51 -17.01
C VAL A 589 15.44 23.24 -15.81
N TYR A 590 14.79 23.17 -14.68
CA TYR A 590 15.26 23.64 -13.40
C TYR A 590 15.64 22.39 -12.58
N GLY A 591 16.90 21.98 -12.64
CA GLY A 591 17.34 20.68 -12.16
C GLY A 591 18.42 20.76 -11.09
N LYS A 592 18.35 19.86 -10.12
CA LYS A 592 19.36 19.77 -9.06
C LYS A 592 19.76 18.31 -8.81
N THR A 593 21.06 18.04 -8.95
CA THR A 593 21.65 16.76 -8.53
C THR A 593 21.78 16.68 -7.01
N GLY A 594 21.67 15.49 -6.48
CA GLY A 594 21.97 15.18 -5.09
C GLY A 594 22.75 13.88 -5.00
N THR A 595 23.61 13.83 -4.02
CA THR A 595 24.37 12.65 -3.64
C THR A 595 24.33 12.60 -2.12
N ALA A 596 23.64 11.62 -1.56
CA ALA A 596 23.55 11.47 -0.12
C ALA A 596 24.51 10.39 0.35
N GLN A 597 25.37 10.75 1.28
CA GLN A 597 26.38 9.86 1.83
C GLN A 597 25.75 8.87 2.82
N HIS A 598 26.21 7.63 2.78
CA HIS A 598 25.88 6.59 3.74
C HIS A 598 27.14 5.95 4.28
N GLU A 599 27.32 5.95 5.59
CA GLU A 599 28.47 5.33 6.21
C GLU A 599 28.58 3.84 5.86
N GLY A 600 29.74 3.45 5.29
CA GLY A 600 30.02 2.05 4.92
C GLY A 600 29.26 1.51 3.70
N LYS A 601 28.57 2.37 2.95
CA LYS A 601 27.87 2.01 1.69
C LYS A 601 28.25 3.01 0.59
N GLU A 602 27.95 2.66 -0.66
CA GLU A 602 27.98 3.62 -1.77
C GLU A 602 26.89 4.67 -1.59
N ASP A 603 27.15 5.84 -2.14
CA ASP A 603 26.27 7.00 -2.04
C ASP A 603 24.93 6.78 -2.74
N GLN A 604 23.88 7.41 -2.21
CA GLN A 604 22.56 7.42 -2.82
C GLN A 604 22.47 8.53 -3.87
N SER A 605 22.10 8.15 -5.07
CA SER A 605 21.91 9.05 -6.19
C SER A 605 20.54 9.72 -6.13
N TRP A 606 20.49 11.06 -6.26
CA TRP A 606 19.27 11.84 -6.32
C TRP A 606 19.24 12.80 -7.50
N TYR A 607 18.06 13.02 -8.04
CA TYR A 607 17.81 14.11 -8.96
C TYR A 607 16.41 14.64 -8.82
N MET A 608 16.29 15.96 -8.73
CA MET A 608 15.05 16.69 -8.76
C MET A 608 15.03 17.61 -9.96
N CYS A 609 13.93 17.65 -10.70
CA CYS A 609 13.76 18.69 -11.70
C CYS A 609 12.30 19.13 -11.84
N TYR A 610 12.15 20.42 -12.13
CA TYR A 610 10.96 21.02 -12.67
C TYR A 610 11.20 21.36 -14.13
N ILE A 611 10.28 21.02 -15.03
CA ILE A 611 10.34 21.40 -16.45
C ILE A 611 9.18 22.33 -16.74
N GLY A 612 9.54 23.58 -17.12
CA GLY A 612 8.65 24.72 -17.11
C GLY A 612 7.81 24.92 -18.38
N ASP A 613 7.34 23.86 -19.05
CA ASP A 613 6.41 24.00 -20.17
C ASP A 613 5.10 24.69 -19.72
N PRO A 614 4.60 25.69 -20.46
CA PRO A 614 3.39 26.43 -20.07
C PRO A 614 2.13 25.57 -19.98
N GLN A 615 2.01 24.52 -20.82
CA GLN A 615 0.81 23.68 -20.93
C GLN A 615 0.96 22.37 -20.15
N ARG A 616 2.15 21.80 -20.13
CA ARG A 616 2.45 20.48 -19.59
C ARG A 616 3.62 20.48 -18.60
N PRO A 617 3.63 21.37 -17.60
CA PRO A 617 4.71 21.39 -16.63
C PRO A 617 4.75 20.07 -15.88
N ILE A 618 5.96 19.68 -15.47
CA ILE A 618 6.16 18.45 -14.72
C ILE A 618 7.28 18.61 -13.69
N VAL A 619 7.08 18.04 -12.50
CA VAL A 619 8.15 17.83 -11.51
C VAL A 619 8.48 16.36 -11.49
N ILE A 620 9.78 16.03 -11.54
CA ILE A 620 10.26 14.65 -11.49
C ILE A 620 11.27 14.53 -10.35
N ALA A 621 11.02 13.60 -9.46
CA ALA A 621 11.89 13.16 -8.38
C ALA A 621 12.41 11.77 -8.70
N VAL A 622 13.71 11.55 -8.63
CA VAL A 622 14.33 10.23 -8.82
C VAL A 622 15.38 10.00 -7.74
N THR A 623 15.36 8.81 -7.15
CA THR A 623 16.42 8.34 -6.26
C THR A 623 16.82 6.91 -6.56
N VAL A 624 18.12 6.59 -6.39
CA VAL A 624 18.66 5.24 -6.53
C VAL A 624 19.60 4.96 -5.36
N GLU A 625 19.23 3.97 -4.55
CA GLU A 625 20.04 3.52 -3.41
C GLU A 625 21.36 2.93 -3.89
N GLN A 626 22.48 3.43 -3.33
CA GLN A 626 23.82 3.02 -3.71
C GLN A 626 24.09 3.18 -5.22
N GLY A 627 23.48 4.21 -5.82
CA GLY A 627 23.57 4.51 -7.24
C GLY A 627 24.74 5.42 -7.61
N GLY A 628 25.51 5.91 -6.64
CA GLY A 628 26.62 6.85 -6.84
C GLY A 628 26.13 8.28 -7.04
N PHE A 629 26.79 9.04 -7.93
CA PHE A 629 26.48 10.45 -8.13
C PHE A 629 25.14 10.69 -8.85
N GLY A 630 24.44 11.77 -8.44
CA GLY A 630 23.15 12.16 -9.02
C GLY A 630 23.18 12.36 -10.53
N ALA A 631 24.26 12.96 -11.04
CA ALA A 631 24.44 13.17 -12.48
C ALA A 631 24.66 11.88 -13.28
N GLU A 632 25.26 10.85 -12.64
CA GLU A 632 25.60 9.60 -13.33
C GLU A 632 24.38 8.68 -13.48
N THR A 633 23.46 8.67 -12.49
CA THR A 633 22.36 7.68 -12.41
C THR A 633 20.98 8.33 -12.38
N ALA A 634 20.65 9.15 -11.38
CA ALA A 634 19.27 9.65 -11.19
C ALA A 634 18.87 10.68 -12.27
N ALA A 635 19.76 11.59 -12.65
CA ALA A 635 19.46 12.60 -13.66
C ALA A 635 19.19 12.02 -15.06
N PRO A 636 19.96 11.03 -15.56
CA PRO A 636 19.64 10.33 -16.82
C PRO A 636 18.27 9.65 -16.81
N ILE A 637 17.88 9.04 -15.68
CA ILE A 637 16.55 8.44 -15.51
C ILE A 637 15.46 9.52 -15.64
N ALA A 638 15.60 10.63 -14.93
CA ALA A 638 14.66 11.75 -15.01
C ALA A 638 14.56 12.32 -16.44
N ARG A 639 15.68 12.40 -17.16
CA ARG A 639 15.69 12.81 -18.58
C ARG A 639 14.89 11.85 -19.46
N LEU A 640 15.00 10.55 -19.30
CA LEU A 640 14.22 9.57 -20.05
C LEU A 640 12.72 9.73 -19.79
N ILE A 641 12.33 9.90 -18.52
CA ILE A 641 10.93 10.16 -18.13
C ILE A 641 10.42 11.44 -18.80
N ALA A 642 11.20 12.52 -18.74
CA ALA A 642 10.88 13.79 -19.38
C ALA A 642 10.78 13.64 -20.91
N SER A 643 11.71 12.90 -21.53
CA SER A 643 11.70 12.67 -22.98
C SER A 643 10.41 12.03 -23.45
N LYS A 644 9.91 11.05 -22.70
CA LYS A 644 8.60 10.43 -22.97
C LYS A 644 7.46 11.43 -22.84
N TRP A 645 7.44 12.21 -21.75
CA TRP A 645 6.39 13.20 -21.50
C TRP A 645 6.29 14.25 -22.58
N PHE A 646 7.43 14.77 -23.05
CA PHE A 646 7.48 15.82 -24.08
C PHE A 646 7.51 15.28 -25.52
N GLY A 647 7.57 13.96 -25.72
CA GLY A 647 7.65 13.34 -27.04
C GLY A 647 8.99 13.62 -27.74
N VAL A 648 10.07 13.81 -26.99
CA VAL A 648 11.42 13.98 -27.52
C VAL A 648 12.09 12.61 -27.64
N ARG A 649 13.15 12.53 -28.44
CA ARG A 649 13.91 11.28 -28.61
C ARG A 649 14.44 10.80 -27.26
N GLU A 650 14.06 9.61 -26.88
CA GLU A 650 14.55 8.92 -25.68
C GLU A 650 16.02 8.54 -25.87
N GLN A 651 16.88 9.08 -25.01
CA GLN A 651 18.31 8.80 -25.03
C GLN A 651 18.84 8.87 -23.59
N PHE A 652 19.47 7.80 -23.14
CA PHE A 652 20.21 7.81 -21.88
C PHE A 652 21.51 8.63 -22.08
N VAL A 653 21.68 9.69 -21.32
CA VAL A 653 22.87 10.54 -21.33
C VAL A 653 23.40 10.61 -19.91
N ALA A 654 24.50 9.90 -19.64
CA ALA A 654 25.15 9.96 -18.33
C ALA A 654 25.85 11.31 -18.16
N GLY A 655 25.73 11.89 -16.98
CA GLY A 655 26.50 13.06 -16.60
C GLY A 655 27.90 12.71 -16.08
N SER A 656 28.77 13.69 -16.10
CA SER A 656 30.16 13.55 -15.65
C SER A 656 30.43 14.19 -14.29
N SER A 657 29.49 14.97 -13.76
CA SER A 657 29.66 15.69 -12.50
C SER A 657 29.68 14.75 -11.28
N LYS A 658 30.70 14.95 -10.44
CA LYS A 658 30.90 14.19 -9.18
C LYS A 658 30.76 15.13 -7.98
N THR A 659 29.57 15.74 -7.85
CA THR A 659 29.23 16.60 -6.71
C THR A 659 28.38 15.83 -5.70
N LEU A 660 28.59 16.11 -4.41
CA LEU A 660 27.79 15.53 -3.33
C LEU A 660 26.40 16.15 -3.20
#